data_d07204c0249701f082c602270b5d44d4
#
_entry.id   d07204c0249701f082c602270b5d44d4
#
_cell.length_a   1.000
_cell.length_b   1.000
_cell.length_c   1.000
_cell.angle_alpha   90.00
_cell.angle_beta   90.00
_cell.angle_gamma   90.00
#
_symmetry.space_group_name_H-M   'P 1'
#
loop_
_entity.id
_entity.type
_entity.pdbx_description
1 polymer ?
#
loop_
_entity_poly.entity_id
_entity_poly.type
_entity_poly.pdbx_seq_one_letter_code
_entity_poly.pdbx_strand_id
1 'polypeptide(L)'
;MAGATPTVTKSPPSLVPPAGPTPGGSLPLSSIDKTAAVRVSVDFIQVFAAAGKDGSAVSTMREGFAKALVPYYPIAGRIAEPVQGEPEIECTGEGVWFVEAEASCTLEEARNLERPLCIPKEELIPRPPSEVRVEDTVLLAQVTKFTCGGLAVGICFSHLVFDGQGAAQFLKAVGEMARGMPEPSIKPIWARDAIPNPPKPPLGPPPSFTAFNFEKSVVEISLDSIKRVKDQVASETNQKCSTFDVVTAIIFKCRALAIDFASDAEVRLGFAASTRHLLNNALPSVEGYYGNCVYPGGLTKTSQEVKEASLVEIVTAIRDAKDALSTRFLDWLSGGAKENHYNVSLDYGTLVVTDWSHVGFNEVDYGFGEPSYVFTLNDDVNIVPSVVYLKPPKPKQGIRLVLQCVEPQHSASPPALIPPAGPTPGGSLPLSSIDKTAAVRVSVDFIQVFPRATDSGAVDQDAAVAAMRDGFAKALVPYYPVAGRIAEPTPGDPVVDCTGEGVWFVEAAASCALADVNYLERPLLIPKEELLASPPPEVKLEDLILTVQVTKFTCGGFAAGICFSHLVFDGQGAAQFLKAAGEMARGQPAPSVAPVWDREAIPDPPKLPRGPPPSFTAFSFVTQVAEISPESIARIKDEFKDATGQTCSTFDAVTAVVFKCRALAAGLPDDAEVRLGFAASTRHLLQGVLPSVDGYYGNCVYPVGITRTSKVMREASLPEVVAVMREAKEALTVLFNDWMRGGAGDDHYNVPLDYGTVTVSDWSRVGFNEVDYGFGEPGYVFTLNDHVNIVASVIYLKPPAPKRGIRLMLRCVEEPHAAAFADELAKFA
;
A
#
# COMPACT_ATOMS: atom_id res chain seq x y z
N MET A 1 -17.52 -9.80 9.28
CA MET A 1 -18.11 -8.46 9.07
C MET A 1 -17.03 -7.65 8.40
N ALA A 2 -17.21 -7.24 7.16
CA ALA A 2 -16.41 -6.14 6.64
C ALA A 2 -16.62 -5.00 7.63
N GLY A 3 -15.57 -4.60 8.36
CA GLY A 3 -15.64 -3.47 9.26
C GLY A 3 -16.05 -2.27 8.42
N ALA A 4 -17.08 -1.55 8.86
CA ALA A 4 -17.44 -0.28 8.23
C ALA A 4 -16.16 0.56 8.11
N THR A 5 -15.92 1.15 6.96
CA THR A 5 -14.79 2.06 6.76
C THR A 5 -14.81 3.08 7.89
N PRO A 6 -13.72 3.29 8.63
CA PRO A 6 -13.68 4.24 9.72
C PRO A 6 -14.11 5.62 9.22
N THR A 7 -15.12 6.20 9.87
CA THR A 7 -15.62 7.55 9.56
C THR A 7 -15.26 8.50 10.67
N VAL A 8 -15.07 9.78 10.32
CA VAL A 8 -14.84 10.86 11.28
C VAL A 8 -15.96 11.89 11.14
N THR A 9 -16.62 12.20 12.24
CA THR A 9 -17.62 13.26 12.29
C THR A 9 -16.99 14.50 12.91
N LYS A 10 -16.97 15.61 12.16
CA LYS A 10 -16.40 16.88 12.61
C LYS A 10 -17.48 17.87 13.06
N SER A 11 -17.21 18.57 14.15
CA SER A 11 -17.97 19.77 14.50
C SER A 11 -17.64 20.92 13.53
N PRO A 12 -18.52 21.89 13.33
CA PRO A 12 -18.14 23.13 12.64
C PRO A 12 -16.92 23.77 13.31
N PRO A 13 -15.95 24.31 12.50
CA PRO A 13 -14.82 25.04 13.04
C PRO A 13 -15.27 26.20 13.92
N SER A 14 -14.65 26.39 15.08
CA SER A 14 -14.92 27.49 15.99
C SER A 14 -13.63 28.18 16.42
N LEU A 15 -13.69 29.47 16.70
CA LEU A 15 -12.54 30.22 17.20
C LEU A 15 -12.30 29.96 18.69
N VAL A 16 -11.04 29.86 19.07
CA VAL A 16 -10.58 29.92 20.45
C VAL A 16 -9.84 31.24 20.63
N PRO A 17 -10.50 32.27 21.16
CA PRO A 17 -9.88 33.56 21.40
C PRO A 17 -8.91 33.50 22.59
N PRO A 18 -7.98 34.49 22.73
CA PRO A 18 -7.20 34.65 23.95
C PRO A 18 -8.05 34.77 25.18
N ALA A 19 -7.62 34.16 26.30
CA ALA A 19 -8.32 34.20 27.59
C ALA A 19 -8.33 35.59 28.27
N GLY A 20 -7.63 36.55 27.71
CA GLY A 20 -7.53 37.92 28.20
C GLY A 20 -7.21 38.94 27.10
N PRO A 21 -7.15 40.23 27.43
CA PRO A 21 -6.88 41.25 26.42
C PRO A 21 -5.47 41.09 25.86
N THR A 22 -5.32 41.34 24.53
CA THR A 22 -4.06 41.24 23.79
C THR A 22 -3.77 42.54 23.06
N PRO A 23 -2.47 42.88 22.80
CA PRO A 23 -2.13 44.01 21.96
C PRO A 23 -2.66 43.84 20.56
N GLY A 24 -3.12 44.96 19.94
CA GLY A 24 -3.50 45.04 18.55
C GLY A 24 -2.41 45.63 17.67
N GLY A 25 -2.72 45.84 16.38
CA GLY A 25 -1.83 46.41 15.39
C GLY A 25 -1.17 45.36 14.49
N SER A 26 -0.32 45.81 13.59
CA SER A 26 0.43 44.97 12.66
C SER A 26 1.88 44.78 13.10
N LEU A 27 2.38 43.57 12.95
CA LEU A 27 3.74 43.18 13.30
C LEU A 27 4.48 42.65 12.07
N PRO A 28 5.64 43.23 11.72
CA PRO A 28 6.41 42.79 10.58
C PRO A 28 7.04 41.40 10.84
N LEU A 29 7.26 40.67 9.75
CA LEU A 29 7.99 39.44 9.73
C LEU A 29 9.48 39.68 9.44
N SER A 30 10.37 38.77 9.88
CA SER A 30 11.83 38.91 9.66
C SER A 30 12.23 38.62 8.21
N SER A 31 13.47 38.94 7.87
CA SER A 31 14.03 38.63 6.55
C SER A 31 14.09 37.14 6.26
N ILE A 32 14.14 36.28 7.28
CA ILE A 32 14.12 34.84 7.16
C ILE A 32 12.69 34.36 6.92
N ASP A 33 11.71 34.92 7.65
CA ASP A 33 10.29 34.55 7.50
C ASP A 33 9.74 34.91 6.09
N LYS A 34 10.34 35.88 5.40
CA LYS A 34 9.93 36.33 4.06
C LYS A 34 10.50 35.49 2.93
N THR A 35 11.32 34.45 3.22
CA THR A 35 11.91 33.60 2.18
C THR A 35 10.87 32.68 1.56
N ALA A 36 11.06 32.32 0.29
CA ALA A 36 10.14 31.42 -0.40
C ALA A 36 10.03 30.03 0.25
N ALA A 37 11.11 29.57 0.88
CA ALA A 37 11.18 28.24 1.50
C ALA A 37 10.21 28.05 2.69
N VAL A 38 9.77 29.14 3.34
CA VAL A 38 8.86 29.08 4.49
C VAL A 38 7.42 29.53 4.15
N ARG A 39 7.11 29.82 2.88
CA ARG A 39 5.75 30.15 2.43
C ARG A 39 4.90 28.91 2.19
N VAL A 40 4.78 28.06 3.22
CA VAL A 40 4.03 26.81 3.18
C VAL A 40 3.25 26.61 4.46
N SER A 41 2.16 25.87 4.40
CA SER A 41 1.47 25.33 5.57
C SER A 41 2.06 23.98 5.91
N VAL A 42 2.18 23.69 7.21
CA VAL A 42 2.71 22.44 7.73
C VAL A 42 1.59 21.69 8.46
N ASP A 43 1.26 20.52 7.95
CA ASP A 43 0.26 19.61 8.51
C ASP A 43 0.94 18.45 9.22
N PHE A 44 0.56 18.18 10.48
CA PHE A 44 1.03 17.02 11.21
C PHE A 44 0.02 16.56 12.26
N ILE A 45 0.18 15.34 12.76
CA ILE A 45 -0.61 14.83 13.87
C ILE A 45 0.27 14.34 15.01
N GLN A 46 -0.27 14.47 16.22
CA GLN A 46 0.22 13.87 17.46
C GLN A 46 -0.80 12.81 17.89
N VAL A 47 -0.36 11.59 18.14
CA VAL A 47 -1.23 10.47 18.53
C VAL A 47 -1.01 10.14 20.00
N PHE A 48 -2.11 10.10 20.75
CA PHE A 48 -2.15 9.80 22.18
C PHE A 48 -2.95 8.52 22.41
N ALA A 49 -2.29 7.44 22.82
CA ALA A 49 -2.91 6.13 22.96
C ALA A 49 -3.96 6.07 24.09
N ALA A 50 -3.79 6.90 25.12
CA ALA A 50 -4.76 7.03 26.23
C ALA A 50 -4.79 8.48 26.71
N ALA A 51 -5.95 9.12 26.66
CA ALA A 51 -6.12 10.52 27.06
C ALA A 51 -7.12 10.73 28.20
N GLY A 52 -7.38 9.69 29.00
CA GLY A 52 -8.38 9.71 30.06
C GLY A 52 -9.81 9.42 29.57
N LYS A 53 -10.59 8.79 30.42
CA LYS A 53 -11.97 8.40 30.07
C LYS A 53 -13.01 9.45 30.43
N ASP A 54 -12.60 10.58 31.02
CA ASP A 54 -13.51 11.59 31.61
C ASP A 54 -14.05 12.61 30.60
N GLY A 55 -13.62 12.57 29.36
CA GLY A 55 -14.06 13.47 28.30
C GLY A 55 -13.56 14.93 28.42
N SER A 56 -12.78 15.27 29.45
CA SER A 56 -12.30 16.64 29.69
C SER A 56 -11.13 17.09 28.81
N ALA A 57 -10.46 16.15 28.15
CA ALA A 57 -9.21 16.42 27.37
C ALA A 57 -9.37 17.55 26.36
N VAL A 58 -10.50 17.59 25.63
CA VAL A 58 -10.73 18.61 24.58
C VAL A 58 -10.95 19.99 25.21
N SER A 59 -11.77 20.08 26.26
CA SER A 59 -12.01 21.35 26.99
C SER A 59 -10.74 21.88 27.63
N THR A 60 -9.95 20.99 28.24
CA THR A 60 -8.65 21.32 28.85
C THR A 60 -7.66 21.86 27.80
N MET A 61 -7.61 21.22 26.64
CA MET A 61 -6.75 21.68 25.55
C MET A 61 -7.23 23.04 24.99
N ARG A 62 -8.55 23.22 24.81
CA ARG A 62 -9.12 24.50 24.36
C ARG A 62 -8.80 25.64 25.32
N GLU A 63 -8.91 25.39 26.66
CA GLU A 63 -8.51 26.33 27.69
C GLU A 63 -7.01 26.64 27.66
N GLY A 64 -6.17 25.62 27.43
CA GLY A 64 -4.73 25.76 27.24
C GLY A 64 -4.39 26.70 26.08
N PHE A 65 -5.05 26.51 24.93
CA PHE A 65 -4.90 27.41 23.79
C PHE A 65 -5.30 28.84 24.15
N ALA A 66 -6.47 29.06 24.71
CA ALA A 66 -6.96 30.38 25.08
C ALA A 66 -5.98 31.13 26.00
N LYS A 67 -5.42 30.44 27.00
CA LYS A 67 -4.43 31.04 27.93
C LYS A 67 -3.08 31.30 27.27
N ALA A 68 -2.56 30.36 26.44
CA ALA A 68 -1.29 30.51 25.76
C ALA A 68 -1.32 31.64 24.73
N LEU A 69 -2.46 31.90 24.10
CA LEU A 69 -2.63 32.99 23.15
C LEU A 69 -2.49 34.38 23.77
N VAL A 70 -2.54 34.53 25.09
CA VAL A 70 -2.31 35.85 25.75
C VAL A 70 -0.83 36.28 25.59
N PRO A 71 0.16 35.49 26.05
CA PRO A 71 1.58 35.84 25.84
C PRO A 71 2.05 35.64 24.38
N TYR A 72 1.41 34.73 23.61
CA TYR A 72 1.69 34.50 22.19
C TYR A 72 0.66 35.19 21.29
N TYR A 73 0.23 36.42 21.64
CA TYR A 73 -0.87 37.11 20.98
C TYR A 73 -0.78 37.23 19.45
N PRO A 74 0.40 37.31 18.80
CA PRO A 74 0.45 37.32 17.35
C PRO A 74 -0.15 36.09 16.69
N ILE A 75 -0.17 34.94 17.40
CA ILE A 75 -0.75 33.70 16.87
C ILE A 75 -2.29 33.77 16.82
N ALA A 76 -2.90 34.62 17.65
CA ALA A 76 -4.34 34.90 17.61
C ALA A 76 -4.75 35.86 16.48
N GLY A 77 -3.79 36.29 15.65
CA GLY A 77 -3.99 37.20 14.53
C GLY A 77 -4.21 36.51 13.20
N ARG A 78 -4.02 37.30 12.13
CA ARG A 78 -4.11 36.84 10.74
C ARG A 78 -2.88 37.26 9.96
N ILE A 79 -2.53 36.46 8.96
CA ILE A 79 -1.46 36.81 8.00
C ILE A 79 -2.07 37.71 6.95
N ALA A 80 -1.47 38.86 6.76
CA ALA A 80 -1.80 39.83 5.70
C ALA A 80 -0.57 40.12 4.84
N GLU A 81 -0.78 40.46 3.59
CA GLU A 81 0.29 40.84 2.69
C GLU A 81 -0.12 42.16 1.95
N PRO A 82 -0.12 43.30 2.67
CA PRO A 82 -0.55 44.56 2.11
C PRO A 82 0.35 45.04 0.96
N VAL A 83 1.60 44.60 0.97
CA VAL A 83 2.56 44.80 -0.11
C VAL A 83 3.10 43.46 -0.53
N GLN A 84 3.07 43.18 -1.82
CA GLN A 84 3.56 41.90 -2.35
C GLN A 84 5.01 41.63 -1.91
N GLY A 85 5.26 40.49 -1.33
CA GLY A 85 6.56 40.08 -0.77
C GLY A 85 6.82 40.54 0.66
N GLU A 86 5.92 41.35 1.25
CA GLU A 86 6.05 41.89 2.60
C GLU A 86 4.89 41.47 3.50
N PRO A 87 4.82 40.14 3.86
CA PRO A 87 3.79 39.67 4.76
C PRO A 87 4.00 40.20 6.18
N GLU A 88 2.89 40.41 6.89
CA GLU A 88 2.84 40.84 8.28
C GLU A 88 1.77 40.10 9.07
N ILE A 89 1.77 40.22 10.37
CA ILE A 89 0.72 39.69 11.24
C ILE A 89 -0.16 40.83 11.73
N GLU A 90 -1.42 40.78 11.34
CA GLU A 90 -2.46 41.63 11.94
C GLU A 90 -2.92 40.99 13.24
N CYS A 91 -2.61 41.66 14.36
CA CYS A 91 -2.96 41.17 15.70
C CYS A 91 -4.44 41.47 15.99
N THR A 92 -5.34 40.69 15.37
CA THR A 92 -6.79 40.88 15.48
C THR A 92 -7.34 40.36 16.82
N GLY A 93 -6.62 39.49 17.49
CA GLY A 93 -7.08 38.82 18.71
C GLY A 93 -8.26 37.87 18.52
N GLU A 94 -8.63 37.53 17.28
CA GLU A 94 -9.74 36.60 17.00
C GLU A 94 -9.49 35.18 17.51
N GLY A 95 -8.24 34.76 17.52
CA GLY A 95 -7.85 33.46 17.99
C GLY A 95 -7.56 32.45 16.88
N VAL A 96 -7.42 31.18 17.29
CA VAL A 96 -7.12 30.06 16.42
C VAL A 96 -8.36 29.24 16.12
N TRP A 97 -8.46 28.70 14.90
CA TRP A 97 -9.56 27.79 14.53
C TRP A 97 -9.37 26.44 15.19
N PHE A 98 -10.43 25.93 15.80
CA PHE A 98 -10.44 24.67 16.53
C PHE A 98 -11.61 23.79 16.09
N VAL A 99 -11.34 22.52 15.80
CA VAL A 99 -12.30 21.52 15.36
C VAL A 99 -12.33 20.37 16.37
N GLU A 100 -13.52 19.99 16.79
CA GLU A 100 -13.73 18.76 17.56
C GLU A 100 -14.23 17.68 16.60
N ALA A 101 -13.68 16.49 16.71
CA ALA A 101 -14.06 15.37 15.85
C ALA A 101 -14.15 14.06 16.63
N GLU A 102 -14.98 13.14 16.14
CA GLU A 102 -15.18 11.82 16.71
C GLU A 102 -15.02 10.76 15.61
N ALA A 103 -14.11 9.80 15.83
CA ALA A 103 -13.92 8.65 14.96
C ALA A 103 -14.85 7.51 15.38
N SER A 104 -15.44 6.80 14.41
CA SER A 104 -16.33 5.65 14.65
C SER A 104 -15.61 4.36 15.08
N CYS A 105 -14.28 4.40 15.21
CA CYS A 105 -13.41 3.25 15.47
C CYS A 105 -12.44 3.50 16.62
N THR A 106 -11.72 2.45 17.04
CA THR A 106 -10.57 2.55 17.93
C THR A 106 -9.31 2.98 17.17
N LEU A 107 -8.27 3.44 17.88
CA LEU A 107 -6.96 3.69 17.28
C LEU A 107 -6.35 2.42 16.68
N GLU A 108 -6.58 1.26 17.30
CA GLU A 108 -6.10 -0.03 16.83
C GLU A 108 -6.76 -0.41 15.49
N GLU A 109 -8.07 -0.26 15.38
CA GLU A 109 -8.82 -0.47 14.13
C GLU A 109 -8.37 0.50 13.03
N ALA A 110 -7.99 1.73 13.41
CA ALA A 110 -7.38 2.71 12.52
C ALA A 110 -5.86 2.47 12.32
N ARG A 111 -5.34 1.28 12.66
CA ARG A 111 -3.91 0.92 12.61
C ARG A 111 -3.01 1.93 13.31
N ASN A 112 -3.48 2.49 14.41
CA ASN A 112 -2.81 3.56 15.16
C ASN A 112 -2.44 4.79 14.29
N LEU A 113 -3.15 5.00 13.19
CA LEU A 113 -2.88 6.02 12.17
C LEU A 113 -1.50 5.88 11.52
N GLU A 114 -0.92 4.67 11.51
CA GLU A 114 0.30 4.40 10.73
C GLU A 114 -0.02 4.32 9.24
N ARG A 115 0.97 4.62 8.42
CA ARG A 115 0.81 4.56 6.96
C ARG A 115 0.81 3.12 6.43
N PRO A 116 0.00 2.82 5.39
CA PRO A 116 -0.99 3.70 4.73
C PRO A 116 -2.17 4.01 5.67
N LEU A 117 -2.63 5.28 5.66
CA LEU A 117 -3.72 5.74 6.51
C LEU A 117 -5.03 5.01 6.17
N CYS A 118 -5.73 4.52 7.21
CA CYS A 118 -7.09 3.97 7.06
C CYS A 118 -8.17 5.05 7.09
N ILE A 119 -7.84 6.23 7.63
CA ILE A 119 -8.69 7.42 7.66
C ILE A 119 -8.03 8.46 6.75
N PRO A 120 -8.74 9.05 5.79
CA PRO A 120 -8.21 10.10 4.93
C PRO A 120 -7.59 11.24 5.76
N LYS A 121 -6.47 11.81 5.31
CA LYS A 121 -5.78 12.88 6.03
C LYS A 121 -6.68 14.12 6.25
N GLU A 122 -7.54 14.41 5.28
CA GLU A 122 -8.49 15.51 5.31
C GLU A 122 -9.46 15.41 6.49
N GLU A 123 -9.72 14.18 6.96
CA GLU A 123 -10.55 13.91 8.14
C GLU A 123 -9.78 14.10 9.46
N LEU A 124 -8.46 14.08 9.44
CA LEU A 124 -7.61 14.19 10.62
C LEU A 124 -7.02 15.59 10.84
N ILE A 125 -7.03 16.43 9.81
CA ILE A 125 -6.44 17.78 9.84
C ILE A 125 -7.55 18.84 9.86
N PRO A 126 -7.36 19.93 10.65
CA PRO A 126 -8.31 21.03 10.71
C PRO A 126 -8.33 21.81 9.39
N ARG A 127 -9.51 22.32 9.05
CA ARG A 127 -9.67 23.34 8.00
C ARG A 127 -10.54 24.45 8.55
N PRO A 128 -10.31 25.71 8.17
CA PRO A 128 -11.17 26.83 8.56
C PRO A 128 -12.49 26.76 7.80
N PRO A 129 -13.50 27.57 8.13
CA PRO A 129 -14.69 27.73 7.29
C PRO A 129 -14.31 28.11 5.84
N SER A 130 -15.16 27.74 4.90
CA SER A 130 -14.90 27.90 3.44
C SER A 130 -14.61 29.32 2.97
N GLU A 131 -15.10 30.32 3.70
CA GLU A 131 -14.88 31.75 3.46
C GLU A 131 -13.54 32.28 3.98
N VAL A 132 -12.78 31.46 4.73
CA VAL A 132 -11.47 31.80 5.27
C VAL A 132 -10.39 31.01 4.55
N ARG A 133 -9.40 31.70 3.99
CA ARG A 133 -8.27 31.03 3.34
C ARG A 133 -7.31 30.48 4.38
N VAL A 134 -6.82 29.24 4.16
CA VAL A 134 -5.84 28.61 5.05
C VAL A 134 -4.57 29.45 5.17
N GLU A 135 -4.14 30.06 4.06
CA GLU A 135 -2.93 30.88 3.97
C GLU A 135 -3.00 32.15 4.85
N ASP A 136 -4.21 32.64 5.17
CA ASP A 136 -4.41 33.80 6.02
C ASP A 136 -4.42 33.44 7.51
N THR A 137 -4.35 32.14 7.84
CA THR A 137 -4.37 31.65 9.23
C THR A 137 -2.96 31.38 9.74
N VAL A 138 -2.73 31.63 11.02
CA VAL A 138 -1.44 31.34 11.66
C VAL A 138 -1.40 29.88 12.14
N LEU A 139 -2.47 29.41 12.78
CA LEU A 139 -2.55 28.04 13.31
C LEU A 139 -4.01 27.58 13.39
N LEU A 140 -4.20 26.29 13.11
CA LEU A 140 -5.45 25.57 13.30
C LEU A 140 -5.17 24.29 14.09
N ALA A 141 -6.14 23.84 14.90
CA ALA A 141 -6.06 22.61 15.67
C ALA A 141 -7.34 21.78 15.51
N GLN A 142 -7.21 20.49 15.44
CA GLN A 142 -8.31 19.53 15.49
C GLN A 142 -8.01 18.46 16.53
N VAL A 143 -9.00 18.10 17.34
CA VAL A 143 -8.89 16.98 18.27
C VAL A 143 -9.90 15.92 17.84
N THR A 144 -9.41 14.76 17.42
CA THR A 144 -10.23 13.62 17.03
C THR A 144 -10.22 12.59 18.15
N LYS A 145 -11.39 12.28 18.70
CA LYS A 145 -11.59 11.26 19.74
C LYS A 145 -11.87 9.91 19.10
N PHE A 146 -11.19 8.87 19.59
CA PHE A 146 -11.43 7.48 19.19
C PHE A 146 -12.24 6.74 20.24
N THR A 147 -13.00 5.73 19.84
CA THR A 147 -13.89 4.96 20.76
C THR A 147 -13.15 4.27 21.90
N CYS A 148 -11.85 4.01 21.76
CA CYS A 148 -10.99 3.46 22.82
C CYS A 148 -10.56 4.49 23.89
N GLY A 149 -10.89 5.78 23.70
CA GLY A 149 -10.43 6.88 24.57
C GLY A 149 -9.06 7.46 24.16
N GLY A 150 -8.44 6.99 23.08
CA GLY A 150 -7.28 7.62 22.49
C GLY A 150 -7.65 8.88 21.70
N LEU A 151 -6.67 9.74 21.45
CA LEU A 151 -6.84 11.00 20.71
C LEU A 151 -5.83 11.12 19.58
N ALA A 152 -6.23 11.80 18.50
CA ALA A 152 -5.32 12.39 17.52
C ALA A 152 -5.48 13.91 17.53
N VAL A 153 -4.38 14.63 17.66
CA VAL A 153 -4.33 16.10 17.58
C VAL A 153 -3.72 16.47 16.26
N GLY A 154 -4.55 16.91 15.31
CA GLY A 154 -4.15 17.46 14.02
C GLY A 154 -3.84 18.94 14.16
N ILE A 155 -2.66 19.34 13.68
CA ILE A 155 -2.21 20.74 13.66
C ILE A 155 -1.88 21.14 12.23
N CYS A 156 -2.37 22.29 11.84
CA CYS A 156 -1.95 22.99 10.62
C CYS A 156 -1.40 24.36 11.05
N PHE A 157 -0.15 24.68 10.69
CA PHE A 157 0.43 25.97 11.00
C PHE A 157 1.15 26.58 9.78
N SER A 158 1.19 27.91 9.74
CA SER A 158 1.94 28.62 8.72
C SER A 158 3.42 28.68 9.07
N HIS A 159 4.26 28.15 8.19
CA HIS A 159 5.71 28.21 8.37
C HIS A 159 6.27 29.65 8.25
N LEU A 160 5.49 30.59 7.71
CA LEU A 160 5.83 32.02 7.75
C LEU A 160 6.06 32.53 9.18
N VAL A 161 5.37 31.95 10.17
CA VAL A 161 5.40 32.45 11.55
C VAL A 161 6.32 31.64 12.45
N PHE A 162 6.48 30.35 12.16
CA PHE A 162 7.23 29.42 12.98
C PHE A 162 8.17 28.56 12.13
N ASP A 163 9.33 28.26 12.66
CA ASP A 163 10.00 26.99 12.33
C ASP A 163 9.47 25.86 13.25
N GLY A 164 9.93 24.63 13.02
CA GLY A 164 9.50 23.50 13.83
C GLY A 164 9.72 23.68 15.34
N GLN A 165 10.84 24.28 15.75
CA GLN A 165 11.14 24.56 17.17
C GLN A 165 10.21 25.62 17.74
N GLY A 166 9.92 26.67 16.97
CA GLY A 166 8.98 27.72 17.37
C GLY A 166 7.54 27.20 17.55
N ALA A 167 7.08 26.38 16.62
CA ALA A 167 5.77 25.73 16.73
C ALA A 167 5.71 24.79 17.93
N ALA A 168 6.72 23.97 18.16
CA ALA A 168 6.81 23.10 19.33
C ALA A 168 6.85 23.88 20.66
N GLN A 169 7.57 25.00 20.70
CA GLN A 169 7.60 25.91 21.86
C GLN A 169 6.19 26.44 22.19
N PHE A 170 5.43 26.89 21.17
CA PHE A 170 4.06 27.33 21.37
C PHE A 170 3.15 26.20 21.87
N LEU A 171 3.19 25.02 21.23
CA LEU A 171 2.34 23.88 21.66
C LEU A 171 2.70 23.38 23.06
N LYS A 172 3.99 23.45 23.44
CA LYS A 172 4.41 23.18 24.81
C LYS A 172 3.79 24.17 25.80
N ALA A 173 3.78 25.47 25.45
CA ALA A 173 3.11 26.50 26.26
C ALA A 173 1.60 26.21 26.38
N VAL A 174 0.94 25.80 25.29
CA VAL A 174 -0.47 25.35 25.35
C VAL A 174 -0.65 24.21 26.35
N GLY A 175 0.22 23.20 26.32
CA GLY A 175 0.19 22.09 27.27
C GLY A 175 0.44 22.51 28.72
N GLU A 176 1.39 23.40 28.95
CA GLU A 176 1.67 23.97 30.30
C GLU A 176 0.47 24.73 30.84
N MET A 177 -0.17 25.58 30.02
CA MET A 177 -1.38 26.31 30.40
C MET A 177 -2.58 25.38 30.61
N ALA A 178 -2.69 24.31 29.83
CA ALA A 178 -3.73 23.27 30.00
C ALA A 178 -3.59 22.56 31.35
N ARG A 179 -2.35 22.36 31.81
CA ARG A 179 -2.08 21.77 33.15
C ARG A 179 -2.13 22.77 34.30
N GLY A 180 -2.58 24.00 34.03
CA GLY A 180 -2.81 25.02 35.04
C GLY A 180 -1.58 25.84 35.49
N MET A 181 -0.48 25.80 34.70
CA MET A 181 0.65 26.71 34.96
C MET A 181 0.19 28.16 34.76
N PRO A 182 0.67 29.10 35.57
CA PRO A 182 0.25 30.49 35.48
C PRO A 182 0.86 31.24 34.30
N GLU A 183 2.05 30.80 33.86
CA GLU A 183 2.79 31.35 32.71
C GLU A 183 3.54 30.24 32.00
N PRO A 184 3.85 30.39 30.70
CA PRO A 184 4.73 29.47 30.00
C PRO A 184 6.12 29.39 30.62
N SER A 185 6.72 28.19 30.69
CA SER A 185 8.10 28.02 31.20
C SER A 185 9.12 28.79 30.38
N ILE A 186 8.85 29.02 29.11
CA ILE A 186 9.68 29.85 28.22
C ILE A 186 8.87 31.06 27.79
N LYS A 187 9.34 32.25 28.18
CA LYS A 187 8.71 33.51 27.81
C LYS A 187 8.83 33.73 26.29
N PRO A 188 7.74 33.91 25.53
CA PRO A 188 7.83 34.15 24.10
C PRO A 188 8.46 35.48 23.74
N ILE A 189 9.26 35.46 22.69
CA ILE A 189 9.93 36.65 22.15
C ILE A 189 9.58 36.77 20.67
N TRP A 190 8.99 37.91 20.27
CA TRP A 190 8.67 38.17 18.86
C TRP A 190 9.90 38.69 18.12
N ALA A 191 10.42 39.86 18.51
CA ALA A 191 11.67 40.52 18.09
C ALA A 191 12.13 40.25 16.63
N ARG A 192 11.18 40.21 15.68
CA ARG A 192 11.47 39.96 14.25
C ARG A 192 12.24 41.08 13.59
N ASP A 193 11.98 42.29 14.06
CA ASP A 193 12.65 43.52 13.66
C ASP A 193 14.11 43.62 14.11
N ALA A 194 14.52 42.84 15.11
CA ALA A 194 15.91 42.74 15.53
C ALA A 194 16.79 41.97 14.54
N ILE A 195 16.20 41.14 13.68
CA ILE A 195 16.96 40.39 12.65
C ILE A 195 17.26 41.34 11.49
N PRO A 196 18.54 41.49 11.09
CA PRO A 196 18.91 42.34 9.95
C PRO A 196 18.11 42.01 8.67
N ASN A 197 17.71 43.03 7.96
CA ASN A 197 16.99 42.92 6.69
C ASN A 197 17.68 43.71 5.57
N PRO A 198 18.92 43.38 5.21
CA PRO A 198 19.61 44.03 4.13
C PRO A 198 18.98 43.72 2.77
N PRO A 199 19.25 44.51 1.74
CA PRO A 199 18.82 44.19 0.38
C PRO A 199 19.29 42.79 0.00
N LYS A 200 18.37 41.97 -0.53
CA LYS A 200 18.67 40.64 -1.02
C LYS A 200 18.75 40.64 -2.55
N PRO A 201 19.52 39.71 -3.15
CA PRO A 201 19.48 39.53 -4.59
C PRO A 201 18.03 39.35 -5.08
N PRO A 202 17.68 39.91 -6.24
CA PRO A 202 16.35 39.71 -6.80
C PRO A 202 16.01 38.23 -6.89
N LEU A 203 14.79 37.87 -6.54
CA LEU A 203 14.25 36.55 -6.88
C LEU A 203 14.21 36.47 -8.41
N GLY A 204 14.79 35.44 -8.98
CA GLY A 204 14.61 35.12 -10.39
C GLY A 204 13.13 34.91 -10.74
N PRO A 205 12.79 34.69 -12.02
CA PRO A 205 11.43 34.31 -12.36
C PRO A 205 11.02 33.10 -11.52
N PRO A 206 9.72 32.99 -11.11
CA PRO A 206 9.26 31.87 -10.34
C PRO A 206 9.63 30.59 -11.08
N PRO A 207 10.26 29.60 -10.41
CA PRO A 207 10.64 28.35 -11.05
C PRO A 207 9.39 27.65 -11.57
N SER A 208 9.48 27.07 -12.77
CA SER A 208 8.47 26.13 -13.24
C SER A 208 8.65 24.84 -12.44
N PHE A 209 7.67 24.48 -11.63
CA PHE A 209 7.70 23.24 -10.86
C PHE A 209 7.19 22.10 -11.72
N THR A 210 7.95 21.00 -11.74
CA THR A 210 7.47 19.71 -12.21
C THR A 210 6.90 18.97 -11.00
N ALA A 211 5.67 18.55 -11.08
CA ALA A 211 5.11 17.67 -10.06
C ALA A 211 5.56 16.24 -10.33
N PHE A 212 6.08 15.58 -9.32
CA PHE A 212 6.50 14.19 -9.34
C PHE A 212 5.45 13.31 -8.68
N ASN A 213 5.41 12.05 -9.07
CA ASN A 213 4.57 11.05 -8.43
C ASN A 213 5.43 10.18 -7.51
N PHE A 214 5.67 10.65 -6.28
CA PHE A 214 6.52 9.92 -5.33
C PHE A 214 5.79 8.77 -4.66
N GLU A 215 6.47 7.63 -4.57
CA GLU A 215 6.08 6.57 -3.65
C GLU A 215 6.29 7.02 -2.20
N LYS A 216 5.30 6.74 -1.35
CA LYS A 216 5.33 7.08 0.07
C LYS A 216 5.62 5.84 0.88
N SER A 217 6.76 5.81 1.54
CA SER A 217 7.14 4.69 2.38
C SER A 217 7.67 5.13 3.74
N VAL A 218 7.58 4.23 4.72
CA VAL A 218 8.09 4.45 6.07
C VAL A 218 9.13 3.38 6.37
N VAL A 219 10.33 3.82 6.75
CA VAL A 219 11.45 2.94 7.07
C VAL A 219 12.02 3.31 8.43
N GLU A 220 12.52 2.34 9.19
CA GLU A 220 13.16 2.57 10.48
C GLU A 220 14.64 2.18 10.41
N ILE A 221 15.52 3.08 10.84
CA ILE A 221 16.95 2.82 10.99
C ILE A 221 17.25 2.61 12.48
N SER A 222 17.78 1.43 12.81
CA SER A 222 18.07 1.06 14.19
C SER A 222 19.26 1.86 14.77
N LEU A 223 19.26 2.02 16.11
CA LEU A 223 20.40 2.61 16.82
C LEU A 223 21.71 1.87 16.57
N ASP A 224 21.66 0.55 16.44
CA ASP A 224 22.86 -0.28 16.20
C ASP A 224 23.47 -0.01 14.82
N SER A 225 22.63 0.16 13.80
CA SER A 225 23.08 0.53 12.45
C SER A 225 23.71 1.92 12.45
N ILE A 226 23.07 2.88 13.11
CA ILE A 226 23.61 4.25 13.27
C ILE A 226 24.95 4.22 14.02
N LYS A 227 25.01 3.47 15.12
CA LYS A 227 26.23 3.35 15.94
C LYS A 227 27.38 2.74 15.15
N ARG A 228 27.14 1.69 14.38
CA ARG A 228 28.15 1.04 13.52
C ARG A 228 28.81 2.03 12.56
N VAL A 229 28.03 2.85 11.88
CA VAL A 229 28.56 3.86 10.97
C VAL A 229 29.29 4.97 11.73
N LYS A 230 28.79 5.40 12.90
CA LYS A 230 29.50 6.37 13.77
C LYS A 230 30.87 5.86 14.23
N ASP A 231 30.92 4.60 14.64
CA ASP A 231 32.18 3.97 15.10
C ASP A 231 33.16 3.84 13.92
N GLN A 232 32.68 3.52 12.72
CA GLN A 232 33.48 3.48 11.50
C GLN A 232 34.06 4.88 11.17
N VAL A 233 33.23 5.93 11.15
CA VAL A 233 33.66 7.31 10.91
C VAL A 233 34.70 7.71 11.94
N ALA A 234 34.49 7.43 13.22
CA ALA A 234 35.42 7.76 14.27
C ALA A 234 36.79 7.03 14.12
N SER A 235 36.75 5.75 13.70
CA SER A 235 37.96 4.96 13.48
C SER A 235 38.79 5.42 12.28
N GLU A 236 38.13 5.83 11.20
CA GLU A 236 38.80 6.20 9.94
C GLU A 236 39.24 7.67 9.92
N THR A 237 38.46 8.58 10.56
CA THR A 237 38.72 10.03 10.50
C THR A 237 39.20 10.64 11.81
N ASN A 238 39.18 9.88 12.90
CA ASN A 238 39.40 10.37 14.27
C ASN A 238 38.44 11.53 14.68
N GLN A 239 37.23 11.57 14.07
CA GLN A 239 36.24 12.62 14.30
C GLN A 239 34.87 11.99 14.65
N LYS A 240 34.08 12.73 15.45
CA LYS A 240 32.69 12.32 15.75
C LYS A 240 31.71 12.88 14.73
N CYS A 241 30.64 12.16 14.45
CA CYS A 241 29.54 12.62 13.62
C CYS A 241 28.20 12.51 14.36
N SER A 242 27.22 13.27 13.91
CA SER A 242 25.86 13.26 14.49
C SER A 242 25.03 12.10 13.92
N THR A 243 23.90 11.81 14.57
CA THR A 243 22.90 10.86 14.01
C THR A 243 22.38 11.36 12.66
N PHE A 244 22.15 12.67 12.56
CA PHE A 244 21.72 13.31 11.31
C PHE A 244 22.70 13.04 10.18
N ASP A 245 24.00 13.23 10.40
CA ASP A 245 25.03 13.04 9.36
C ASP A 245 25.02 11.61 8.82
N VAL A 246 24.93 10.62 9.73
CA VAL A 246 24.90 9.20 9.37
C VAL A 246 23.64 8.84 8.61
N VAL A 247 22.47 9.18 9.13
CA VAL A 247 21.18 8.84 8.51
C VAL A 247 21.07 9.51 7.15
N THR A 248 21.47 10.77 7.04
CA THR A 248 21.46 11.52 5.78
C THR A 248 22.40 10.90 4.74
N ALA A 249 23.61 10.48 5.15
CA ALA A 249 24.55 9.81 4.25
C ALA A 249 24.00 8.48 3.73
N ILE A 250 23.37 7.67 4.61
CA ILE A 250 22.72 6.41 4.20
C ILE A 250 21.64 6.68 3.15
N ILE A 251 20.73 7.61 3.40
CA ILE A 251 19.62 7.87 2.49
C ILE A 251 20.10 8.45 1.17
N PHE A 252 21.03 9.40 1.20
CA PHE A 252 21.55 10.01 -0.02
C PHE A 252 22.22 8.97 -0.91
N LYS A 253 23.02 8.07 -0.32
CA LYS A 253 23.64 6.95 -1.04
C LYS A 253 22.62 5.95 -1.55
N CYS A 254 21.68 5.50 -0.71
CA CYS A 254 20.64 4.54 -1.10
C CYS A 254 19.80 5.08 -2.26
N ARG A 255 19.42 6.37 -2.20
CA ARG A 255 18.67 7.00 -3.28
C ARG A 255 19.49 7.07 -4.58
N ALA A 256 20.77 7.45 -4.51
CA ALA A 256 21.63 7.48 -5.70
C ALA A 256 21.81 6.09 -6.33
N LEU A 257 21.85 5.02 -5.52
CA LEU A 257 21.91 3.64 -5.98
C LEU A 257 20.59 3.14 -6.58
N ALA A 258 19.46 3.63 -6.03
CA ALA A 258 18.13 3.19 -6.46
C ALA A 258 17.66 3.87 -7.76
N ILE A 259 18.21 5.04 -8.09
CA ILE A 259 17.80 5.80 -9.28
C ILE A 259 18.85 5.68 -10.37
N ASP A 260 18.39 5.41 -11.59
CA ASP A 260 19.26 5.27 -12.76
C ASP A 260 19.58 6.63 -13.40
N PHE A 261 20.27 7.50 -12.64
CA PHE A 261 20.84 8.70 -13.19
C PHE A 261 22.10 8.42 -14.02
N ALA A 262 22.31 9.19 -15.09
CA ALA A 262 23.58 9.19 -15.82
C ALA A 262 24.74 9.45 -14.86
N SER A 263 25.91 8.85 -15.14
CA SER A 263 27.07 8.91 -14.25
C SER A 263 27.53 10.33 -13.93
N ASP A 264 27.43 11.24 -14.89
CA ASP A 264 27.79 12.66 -14.78
C ASP A 264 26.64 13.56 -14.34
N ALA A 265 25.42 13.00 -14.15
CA ALA A 265 24.29 13.79 -13.68
C ALA A 265 24.53 14.34 -12.28
N GLU A 266 24.24 15.62 -12.08
CA GLU A 266 24.31 16.24 -10.77
C GLU A 266 23.19 15.74 -9.84
N VAL A 267 23.58 15.28 -8.66
CA VAL A 267 22.68 14.96 -7.56
C VAL A 267 22.97 15.88 -6.38
N ARG A 268 21.91 16.41 -5.79
CA ARG A 268 22.00 17.44 -4.75
C ARG A 268 21.35 16.94 -3.48
N LEU A 269 21.97 17.23 -2.37
CA LEU A 269 21.41 17.06 -1.04
C LEU A 269 21.15 18.44 -0.44
N GLY A 270 19.91 18.68 -0.03
CA GLY A 270 19.52 19.88 0.70
C GLY A 270 19.02 19.54 2.10
N PHE A 271 19.30 20.35 3.09
CA PHE A 271 18.76 20.21 4.45
C PHE A 271 18.58 21.55 5.12
N ALA A 272 17.57 21.64 6.01
CA ALA A 272 17.33 22.81 6.82
C ALA A 272 18.22 22.78 8.08
N ALA A 273 19.07 23.78 8.26
CA ALA A 273 19.92 23.90 9.44
C ALA A 273 19.42 25.02 10.34
N SER A 274 19.45 24.81 11.68
CA SER A 274 19.10 25.85 12.64
C SER A 274 20.26 26.86 12.79
N THR A 275 19.96 28.12 12.63
CA THR A 275 20.88 29.26 12.79
C THR A 275 20.63 30.02 14.10
N ARG A 276 19.83 29.48 15.02
CA ARG A 276 19.49 30.14 16.30
C ARG A 276 20.75 30.58 17.05
N HIS A 277 21.78 29.75 17.13
CA HIS A 277 23.04 30.05 17.80
C HIS A 277 23.83 31.21 17.15
N LEU A 278 23.60 31.51 15.88
CA LEU A 278 24.24 32.62 15.16
C LEU A 278 23.51 33.96 15.36
N LEU A 279 22.29 33.92 15.87
CA LEU A 279 21.45 35.09 16.12
C LEU A 279 21.55 35.62 17.57
N ASN A 280 22.44 35.06 18.40
CA ASN A 280 22.65 35.49 19.79
C ASN A 280 22.96 36.98 19.98
N ASN A 281 23.62 37.59 18.99
CA ASN A 281 23.94 39.02 19.04
C ASN A 281 22.86 39.91 18.41
N ALA A 282 21.94 39.35 17.66
CA ALA A 282 20.86 40.10 17.03
C ALA A 282 19.59 40.10 17.87
N LEU A 283 19.25 38.96 18.48
CA LEU A 283 18.05 38.80 19.27
C LEU A 283 18.29 39.14 20.76
N PRO A 284 17.28 39.70 21.46
CA PRO A 284 17.35 39.92 22.92
C PRO A 284 17.62 38.63 23.70
N SER A 285 17.07 37.53 23.21
CA SER A 285 17.38 36.16 23.64
C SER A 285 16.95 35.21 22.52
N VAL A 286 17.77 34.21 22.24
CA VAL A 286 17.38 33.13 21.32
C VAL A 286 16.46 32.11 21.98
N GLU A 287 16.54 31.97 23.31
CA GLU A 287 15.58 31.21 24.09
C GLU A 287 14.27 32.02 24.13
N GLY A 288 13.20 31.40 23.72
CA GLY A 288 11.90 32.07 23.62
C GLY A 288 11.59 32.73 22.25
N TYR A 289 12.57 32.93 21.40
CA TYR A 289 12.30 33.38 20.03
C TYR A 289 11.69 32.22 19.24
N TYR A 290 10.45 32.40 18.78
CA TYR A 290 9.67 31.36 18.12
C TYR A 290 9.49 31.57 16.59
N GLY A 291 10.27 32.51 16.02
CA GLY A 291 10.33 32.74 14.58
C GLY A 291 11.28 31.78 13.84
N ASN A 292 11.32 31.92 12.53
CA ASN A 292 12.19 31.11 11.72
C ASN A 292 13.67 31.43 11.98
N CYS A 293 14.44 30.39 12.23
CA CYS A 293 15.88 30.37 12.32
C CYS A 293 16.45 29.25 11.47
N VAL A 294 15.98 29.13 10.23
CA VAL A 294 16.40 28.07 9.32
C VAL A 294 17.19 28.63 8.15
N TYR A 295 18.21 27.90 7.74
CA TYR A 295 19.01 28.25 6.58
C TYR A 295 19.32 26.99 5.76
N PRO A 296 19.27 27.04 4.42
CA PRO A 296 19.52 25.87 3.58
C PRO A 296 21.01 25.53 3.58
N GLY A 297 21.32 24.33 4.02
CA GLY A 297 22.61 23.68 3.82
C GLY A 297 22.50 22.64 2.73
N GLY A 298 23.63 22.28 2.13
CA GLY A 298 23.61 21.21 1.13
C GLY A 298 24.93 21.00 0.43
N LEU A 299 24.98 19.99 -0.40
CA LEU A 299 26.13 19.63 -1.23
C LEU A 299 25.64 19.14 -2.59
N THR A 300 26.49 19.30 -3.61
CA THR A 300 26.27 18.79 -4.97
C THR A 300 27.42 17.86 -5.33
N LYS A 301 27.08 16.73 -5.92
CA LYS A 301 27.99 15.68 -6.41
C LYS A 301 27.47 15.12 -7.73
N THR A 302 28.28 14.40 -8.47
CA THR A 302 27.77 13.58 -9.56
C THR A 302 27.15 12.28 -9.03
N SER A 303 26.23 11.70 -9.79
CA SER A 303 25.61 10.42 -9.46
C SER A 303 26.64 9.34 -9.20
N GLN A 304 27.67 9.26 -10.05
CA GLN A 304 28.75 8.29 -9.92
C GLN A 304 29.57 8.51 -8.63
N GLU A 305 29.96 9.76 -8.32
CA GLU A 305 30.67 10.06 -7.08
C GLU A 305 29.92 9.56 -5.85
N VAL A 306 28.60 9.76 -5.79
CA VAL A 306 27.79 9.30 -4.64
C VAL A 306 27.66 7.77 -4.62
N LYS A 307 27.46 7.14 -5.79
CA LYS A 307 27.36 5.67 -5.91
C LYS A 307 28.64 4.96 -5.49
N GLU A 308 29.79 5.51 -5.81
CA GLU A 308 31.11 4.92 -5.48
C GLU A 308 31.62 5.27 -4.08
N ALA A 309 31.30 6.48 -3.57
CA ALA A 309 31.77 6.94 -2.26
C ALA A 309 31.38 5.99 -1.12
N SER A 310 32.28 5.80 -0.17
CA SER A 310 31.95 5.16 1.11
C SER A 310 31.00 6.03 1.96
N LEU A 311 30.31 5.44 2.93
CA LEU A 311 29.50 6.21 3.86
C LEU A 311 30.33 7.22 4.66
N VAL A 312 31.58 6.91 4.96
CA VAL A 312 32.51 7.82 5.68
C VAL A 312 32.81 9.07 4.85
N GLU A 313 33.07 8.90 3.55
CA GLU A 313 33.28 10.05 2.64
C GLU A 313 32.04 10.92 2.50
N ILE A 314 30.84 10.34 2.41
CA ILE A 314 29.60 11.10 2.34
C ILE A 314 29.31 11.83 3.65
N VAL A 315 29.51 11.18 4.81
CA VAL A 315 29.39 11.82 6.14
C VAL A 315 30.37 13.01 6.26
N THR A 316 31.60 12.85 5.78
CA THR A 316 32.60 13.92 5.80
C THR A 316 32.13 15.10 4.93
N ALA A 317 31.66 14.86 3.72
CA ALA A 317 31.14 15.91 2.84
C ALA A 317 29.93 16.66 3.43
N ILE A 318 29.01 15.94 4.12
CA ILE A 318 27.88 16.58 4.83
C ILE A 318 28.38 17.47 5.95
N ARG A 319 29.40 17.05 6.70
CA ARG A 319 29.98 17.84 7.78
C ARG A 319 30.68 19.09 7.26
N ASP A 320 31.47 18.97 6.19
CA ASP A 320 32.13 20.12 5.54
C ASP A 320 31.09 21.15 5.08
N ALA A 321 29.96 20.68 4.51
CA ALA A 321 28.85 21.54 4.13
C ALA A 321 28.22 22.25 5.34
N LYS A 322 28.13 21.58 6.51
CA LYS A 322 27.60 22.14 7.77
C LYS A 322 28.57 23.13 8.37
N ASP A 323 29.85 22.86 8.34
CA ASP A 323 30.89 23.78 8.87
C ASP A 323 30.92 25.11 8.09
N ALA A 324 30.64 25.08 6.79
CA ALA A 324 30.55 26.28 5.96
C ALA A 324 29.27 27.12 6.21
N LEU A 325 28.25 26.60 6.89
CA LEU A 325 26.94 27.25 7.05
C LEU A 325 27.04 28.59 7.79
N SER A 326 27.83 28.66 8.86
CA SER A 326 27.93 29.86 9.67
C SER A 326 28.40 31.06 8.85
N THR A 327 29.45 30.88 8.04
CA THR A 327 30.00 31.91 7.17
C THR A 327 28.99 32.32 6.09
N ARG A 328 28.38 31.32 5.43
CA ARG A 328 27.39 31.56 4.36
C ARG A 328 26.14 32.28 4.88
N PHE A 329 25.66 31.92 6.05
CA PHE A 329 24.48 32.54 6.65
C PHE A 329 24.75 34.00 7.04
N LEU A 330 25.89 34.28 7.68
CA LEU A 330 26.26 35.63 8.08
C LEU A 330 26.52 36.54 6.86
N ASP A 331 27.14 36.00 5.80
CA ASP A 331 27.29 36.71 4.53
C ASP A 331 25.93 37.04 3.90
N TRP A 332 25.02 36.08 3.84
CA TRP A 332 23.66 36.30 3.37
C TRP A 332 22.91 37.32 4.22
N LEU A 333 23.02 37.22 5.54
CA LEU A 333 22.33 38.12 6.48
C LEU A 333 22.85 39.57 6.38
N SER A 334 24.14 39.77 6.08
CA SER A 334 24.75 41.08 5.87
C SER A 334 24.49 41.66 4.48
N GLY A 335 23.89 40.91 3.55
CA GLY A 335 23.67 41.31 2.16
C GLY A 335 24.90 41.18 1.27
N GLY A 336 25.95 40.48 1.72
CA GLY A 336 27.17 40.21 0.93
C GLY A 336 27.00 39.13 -0.13
N ALA A 337 26.01 38.26 0.04
CA ALA A 337 25.75 37.15 -0.88
C ALA A 337 25.33 37.63 -2.29
N LYS A 338 26.04 37.15 -3.30
CA LYS A 338 25.74 37.45 -4.72
C LYS A 338 24.54 36.65 -5.26
N GLU A 339 24.22 35.54 -4.63
CA GLU A 339 23.13 34.64 -5.02
C GLU A 339 22.13 34.50 -3.87
N ASN A 340 20.88 34.20 -4.22
CA ASN A 340 19.88 33.92 -3.22
C ASN A 340 20.04 32.47 -2.74
N HIS A 341 20.66 32.24 -1.62
CA HIS A 341 20.94 30.93 -1.05
C HIS A 341 19.68 30.11 -0.69
N TYR A 342 18.51 30.78 -0.57
CA TYR A 342 17.23 30.09 -0.37
C TYR A 342 16.59 29.62 -1.68
N ASN A 343 17.18 29.90 -2.83
CA ASN A 343 16.74 29.42 -4.12
C ASN A 343 17.40 28.08 -4.41
N VAL A 344 16.90 27.02 -3.78
CA VAL A 344 17.35 25.64 -4.00
C VAL A 344 16.68 25.11 -5.27
N SER A 345 17.42 24.42 -6.12
CA SER A 345 16.86 23.76 -7.29
C SER A 345 15.85 22.67 -6.84
N LEU A 346 14.60 22.79 -7.29
CA LEU A 346 13.52 21.85 -6.97
C LEU A 346 13.29 20.94 -8.18
N ASP A 347 14.16 19.97 -8.34
CA ASP A 347 14.14 18.98 -9.40
C ASP A 347 14.30 17.57 -8.83
N TYR A 348 14.15 16.55 -9.66
CA TYR A 348 14.27 15.15 -9.25
C TYR A 348 15.68 14.76 -8.78
N GLY A 349 16.71 15.50 -9.20
CA GLY A 349 18.10 15.31 -8.75
C GLY A 349 18.37 15.82 -7.32
N THR A 350 17.47 16.63 -6.77
CA THR A 350 17.61 17.23 -5.44
C THR A 350 16.87 16.40 -4.39
N LEU A 351 17.55 15.97 -3.33
CA LEU A 351 16.97 15.33 -2.15
C LEU A 351 16.94 16.34 -1.00
N VAL A 352 15.77 16.66 -0.47
CA VAL A 352 15.60 17.50 0.71
C VAL A 352 15.35 16.67 1.96
N VAL A 353 16.10 16.96 3.02
CA VAL A 353 16.00 16.24 4.29
C VAL A 353 15.64 17.20 5.41
N THR A 354 14.64 16.82 6.21
CA THR A 354 14.21 17.59 7.39
C THR A 354 14.15 16.71 8.62
N ASP A 355 14.82 17.10 9.69
CA ASP A 355 14.85 16.35 10.95
C ASP A 355 13.86 16.93 11.98
N TRP A 356 12.79 16.19 12.25
CA TRP A 356 11.79 16.51 13.26
C TRP A 356 11.97 15.70 14.56
N SER A 357 12.94 14.79 14.59
CA SER A 357 13.12 13.91 15.75
C SER A 357 13.49 14.66 17.04
N HIS A 358 13.98 15.91 16.92
CA HIS A 358 14.48 16.72 18.04
C HIS A 358 13.82 18.12 18.12
N VAL A 359 12.78 18.42 17.36
CA VAL A 359 12.15 19.76 17.37
C VAL A 359 11.25 20.02 18.58
N GLY A 360 10.81 18.98 19.30
CA GLY A 360 10.06 19.14 20.55
C GLY A 360 8.58 18.72 20.48
N PHE A 361 8.06 18.29 19.33
CA PHE A 361 6.64 17.89 19.21
C PHE A 361 6.30 16.63 20.02
N ASN A 362 7.27 15.75 20.28
CA ASN A 362 7.06 14.53 21.06
C ASN A 362 7.05 14.77 22.58
N GLU A 363 7.40 15.96 23.04
CA GLU A 363 7.46 16.37 24.43
C GLU A 363 6.28 17.27 24.84
N VAL A 364 5.29 17.42 23.98
CA VAL A 364 4.09 18.23 24.25
C VAL A 364 3.10 17.41 25.05
N ASP A 365 2.79 17.86 26.26
CA ASP A 365 1.79 17.24 27.13
C ASP A 365 0.65 18.23 27.43
N TYR A 366 -0.54 17.96 26.91
CA TYR A 366 -1.75 18.78 27.13
C TYR A 366 -2.53 18.45 28.41
N GLY A 367 -1.96 17.66 29.31
CA GLY A 367 -2.59 17.23 30.56
C GLY A 367 -3.00 15.75 30.57
N PHE A 368 -2.73 15.05 29.49
CA PHE A 368 -2.99 13.62 29.35
C PHE A 368 -1.77 12.81 28.90
N GLY A 369 -0.56 13.34 29.13
CA GLY A 369 0.72 12.71 28.80
C GLY A 369 1.28 13.14 27.45
N GLU A 370 2.50 12.66 27.16
CA GLU A 370 3.17 12.88 25.86
C GLU A 370 2.56 12.02 24.75
N PRO A 371 2.63 12.46 23.48
CA PRO A 371 2.17 11.66 22.37
C PRO A 371 2.97 10.35 22.24
N SER A 372 2.29 9.30 21.84
CA SER A 372 2.93 8.01 21.49
C SER A 372 3.86 8.16 20.33
N TYR A 373 3.51 8.99 19.36
CA TYR A 373 4.34 9.42 18.24
C TYR A 373 3.73 10.62 17.51
N VAL A 374 4.54 11.19 16.62
CA VAL A 374 4.20 12.36 15.80
C VAL A 374 4.60 12.06 14.37
N PHE A 375 3.79 12.43 13.39
CA PHE A 375 4.18 12.36 11.99
C PHE A 375 3.53 13.44 11.12
N THR A 376 4.18 13.71 9.99
CA THR A 376 3.77 14.74 9.03
C THR A 376 2.71 14.23 8.07
N LEU A 377 1.84 15.13 7.61
CA LEU A 377 0.81 14.89 6.62
C LEU A 377 0.93 15.81 5.39
N ASN A 378 2.10 16.37 5.13
CA ASN A 378 2.38 17.20 3.96
C ASN A 378 2.55 16.38 2.68
N ASP A 379 1.58 15.52 2.40
CA ASP A 379 1.62 14.56 1.29
C ASP A 379 1.51 15.19 -0.10
N ASP A 380 1.14 16.47 -0.16
CA ASP A 380 0.87 17.18 -1.41
C ASP A 380 2.11 17.93 -1.95
N VAL A 381 3.21 17.91 -1.19
CA VAL A 381 4.47 18.55 -1.62
C VAL A 381 5.22 17.59 -2.55
N ASN A 382 4.82 17.55 -3.81
CA ASN A 382 5.36 16.65 -4.83
C ASN A 382 6.35 17.33 -5.81
N ILE A 383 6.92 18.46 -5.42
CA ILE A 383 7.81 19.26 -6.30
C ILE A 383 9.29 18.96 -6.11
N VAL A 384 9.65 18.24 -5.05
CA VAL A 384 11.02 17.84 -4.76
C VAL A 384 11.05 16.56 -3.92
N PRO A 385 11.98 15.65 -4.21
CA PRO A 385 12.22 14.47 -3.37
C PRO A 385 12.52 14.87 -1.93
N SER A 386 11.80 14.31 -0.98
CA SER A 386 11.92 14.69 0.44
C SER A 386 11.94 13.49 1.37
N VAL A 387 12.63 13.67 2.50
CA VAL A 387 12.67 12.72 3.61
C VAL A 387 12.54 13.46 4.94
N VAL A 388 11.59 13.03 5.75
CA VAL A 388 11.38 13.57 7.09
C VAL A 388 11.83 12.54 8.15
N TYR A 389 12.69 12.96 9.07
CA TYR A 389 13.14 12.14 10.20
C TYR A 389 12.22 12.37 11.40
N LEU A 390 11.77 11.30 12.00
CA LEU A 390 10.88 11.29 13.16
C LEU A 390 11.40 10.34 14.23
N LYS A 391 10.92 10.50 15.46
CA LYS A 391 11.05 9.45 16.46
C LYS A 391 10.09 8.29 16.11
N PRO A 392 10.54 7.04 16.20
CA PRO A 392 9.64 5.90 16.04
C PRO A 392 8.65 5.84 17.20
N PRO A 393 7.46 5.20 17.03
CA PRO A 393 6.54 4.98 18.12
C PRO A 393 7.17 4.14 19.24
N LYS A 394 6.90 4.50 20.50
CA LYS A 394 7.35 3.70 21.67
C LYS A 394 6.76 2.27 21.59
N PRO A 395 7.52 1.19 21.90
CA PRO A 395 8.84 1.17 22.52
C PRO A 395 10.03 1.16 21.53
N LYS A 396 9.82 1.29 20.25
CA LYS A 396 10.87 1.25 19.23
C LYS A 396 11.88 2.40 19.43
N GLN A 397 13.13 2.15 19.03
CA GLN A 397 14.23 3.11 19.11
C GLN A 397 14.95 3.24 17.77
N GLY A 398 15.55 4.39 17.52
CA GLY A 398 16.21 4.70 16.26
C GLY A 398 15.64 5.95 15.61
N ILE A 399 15.69 5.98 14.30
CA ILE A 399 15.08 7.05 13.50
C ILE A 399 14.07 6.44 12.54
N ARG A 400 12.83 6.95 12.58
CA ARG A 400 11.81 6.66 11.59
C ARG A 400 11.93 7.66 10.45
N LEU A 401 11.91 7.17 9.23
CA LEU A 401 11.98 7.95 8.00
C LEU A 401 10.62 7.91 7.31
N VAL A 402 10.10 9.06 6.97
CA VAL A 402 9.01 9.18 6.01
C VAL A 402 9.63 9.57 4.68
N LEU A 403 9.61 8.64 3.74
CA LEU A 403 10.25 8.75 2.43
C LEU A 403 9.20 9.17 1.39
N GLN A 404 9.51 10.21 0.64
CA GLN A 404 8.78 10.71 -0.52
C GLN A 404 9.83 11.20 -1.52
N CYS A 405 10.69 10.29 -1.99
CA CYS A 405 11.90 10.67 -2.70
C CYS A 405 12.26 9.81 -3.90
N VAL A 406 11.43 8.83 -4.21
CA VAL A 406 11.57 7.95 -5.39
C VAL A 406 10.21 7.88 -6.07
N GLU A 407 10.19 8.02 -7.39
CA GLU A 407 8.97 7.73 -8.15
C GLU A 407 8.74 6.22 -8.17
N PRO A 408 7.50 5.74 -8.22
CA PRO A 408 7.22 4.33 -8.39
C PRO A 408 7.99 3.79 -9.59
N GLN A 409 8.51 2.58 -9.45
CA GLN A 409 9.13 1.88 -10.59
C GLN A 409 8.11 1.55 -11.68
N HIS A 410 6.87 1.94 -11.45
CA HIS A 410 5.72 1.60 -12.26
C HIS A 410 4.81 2.82 -12.44
N SER A 411 4.46 3.14 -13.67
CA SER A 411 3.47 4.18 -14.01
C SER A 411 2.27 3.54 -14.72
N ALA A 412 1.06 3.84 -14.26
CA ALA A 412 -0.16 3.35 -14.88
C ALA A 412 -0.94 4.51 -15.52
N SER A 413 -1.53 4.26 -16.69
CA SER A 413 -2.50 5.16 -17.28
C SER A 413 -3.78 5.19 -16.45
N PRO A 414 -4.60 6.25 -16.55
CA PRO A 414 -5.94 6.22 -15.98
C PRO A 414 -6.70 5.00 -16.51
N PRO A 415 -7.48 4.30 -15.67
CA PRO A 415 -8.27 3.17 -16.11
C PRO A 415 -9.28 3.59 -17.18
N ALA A 416 -9.42 2.81 -18.24
CA ALA A 416 -10.36 3.06 -19.33
C ALA A 416 -11.23 1.83 -19.56
N LEU A 417 -12.49 2.03 -19.89
CA LEU A 417 -13.38 0.94 -20.31
C LEU A 417 -13.05 0.51 -21.75
N ILE A 418 -13.02 -0.80 -21.96
CA ILE A 418 -13.05 -1.40 -23.28
C ILE A 418 -14.46 -1.92 -23.54
N PRO A 419 -15.27 -1.22 -24.33
CA PRO A 419 -16.57 -1.72 -24.71
C PRO A 419 -16.45 -2.86 -25.74
N PRO A 420 -17.50 -3.67 -25.95
CA PRO A 420 -17.56 -4.60 -27.06
C PRO A 420 -17.37 -3.91 -28.42
N ALA A 421 -16.64 -4.55 -29.33
CA ALA A 421 -16.37 -4.00 -30.67
C ALA A 421 -17.62 -3.92 -31.60
N GLY A 422 -18.76 -4.41 -31.15
CA GLY A 422 -20.01 -4.41 -31.89
C GLY A 422 -21.22 -4.48 -30.95
N PRO A 423 -22.42 -4.43 -31.48
CA PRO A 423 -23.64 -4.47 -30.68
C PRO A 423 -23.78 -5.80 -29.93
N THR A 424 -24.22 -5.73 -28.68
CA THR A 424 -24.42 -6.89 -27.79
C THR A 424 -25.87 -6.95 -27.31
N PRO A 425 -26.39 -8.14 -27.01
CA PRO A 425 -27.68 -8.26 -26.34
C PRO A 425 -27.67 -7.59 -24.96
N GLY A 426 -28.76 -6.92 -24.62
CA GLY A 426 -29.00 -6.38 -23.27
C GLY A 426 -29.85 -7.33 -22.44
N GLY A 427 -30.20 -6.89 -21.26
CA GLY A 427 -31.03 -7.60 -20.30
C GLY A 427 -30.26 -8.19 -19.15
N SER A 428 -30.97 -8.87 -18.24
CA SER A 428 -30.42 -9.51 -17.06
C SER A 428 -30.41 -11.02 -17.25
N LEU A 429 -29.29 -11.66 -17.01
CA LEU A 429 -29.10 -13.09 -17.18
C LEU A 429 -28.91 -13.77 -15.82
N PRO A 430 -29.65 -14.86 -15.54
CA PRO A 430 -29.48 -15.59 -14.31
C PRO A 430 -28.16 -16.36 -14.26
N LEU A 431 -27.65 -16.58 -13.05
CA LEU A 431 -26.54 -17.47 -12.76
C LEU A 431 -27.04 -18.88 -12.39
N SER A 432 -26.21 -19.90 -12.60
CA SER A 432 -26.56 -21.28 -12.26
C SER A 432 -26.54 -21.52 -10.74
N SER A 433 -27.09 -22.66 -10.30
CA SER A 433 -27.05 -23.09 -8.92
C SER A 433 -25.61 -23.25 -8.39
N ILE A 434 -24.65 -23.59 -9.25
CA ILE A 434 -23.22 -23.72 -8.91
C ILE A 434 -22.61 -22.33 -8.74
N ASP A 435 -22.92 -21.37 -9.63
CA ASP A 435 -22.44 -20.00 -9.58
C ASP A 435 -22.92 -19.27 -8.32
N LYS A 436 -24.05 -19.65 -7.76
CA LYS A 436 -24.65 -19.03 -6.55
C LYS A 436 -24.07 -19.57 -5.23
N THR A 437 -23.17 -20.53 -5.28
CA THR A 437 -22.56 -21.12 -4.06
C THR A 437 -21.61 -20.12 -3.38
N ALA A 438 -21.45 -20.25 -2.05
CA ALA A 438 -20.57 -19.36 -1.30
C ALA A 438 -19.10 -19.46 -1.73
N ALA A 439 -18.67 -20.64 -2.18
CA ALA A 439 -17.30 -20.92 -2.56
C ALA A 439 -16.81 -20.13 -3.77
N VAL A 440 -17.71 -19.66 -4.64
CA VAL A 440 -17.36 -18.89 -5.85
C VAL A 440 -17.66 -17.40 -5.73
N ARG A 441 -18.08 -16.91 -4.55
CA ARG A 441 -18.30 -15.47 -4.29
C ARG A 441 -16.98 -14.79 -3.93
N VAL A 442 -16.01 -14.87 -4.81
CA VAL A 442 -14.66 -14.32 -4.63
C VAL A 442 -14.16 -13.74 -5.94
N SER A 443 -13.29 -12.75 -5.85
CA SER A 443 -12.46 -12.30 -6.97
C SER A 443 -11.17 -13.11 -7.02
N VAL A 444 -10.72 -13.40 -8.22
CA VAL A 444 -9.49 -14.14 -8.47
C VAL A 444 -8.49 -13.24 -9.16
N ASP A 445 -7.39 -12.97 -8.48
CA ASP A 445 -6.30 -12.15 -8.94
C ASP A 445 -5.13 -13.02 -9.38
N PHE A 446 -4.63 -12.82 -10.59
CA PHE A 446 -3.45 -13.51 -11.08
C PHE A 446 -2.69 -12.70 -12.12
N ILE A 447 -1.47 -13.12 -12.39
CA ILE A 447 -0.62 -12.48 -13.36
C ILE A 447 -0.06 -13.51 -14.35
N GLN A 448 -0.01 -13.10 -15.62
CA GLN A 448 0.69 -13.81 -16.70
C GLN A 448 1.96 -13.02 -17.02
N VAL A 449 3.11 -13.65 -16.95
CA VAL A 449 4.40 -13.00 -17.24
C VAL A 449 4.90 -13.47 -18.60
N PHE A 450 5.20 -12.51 -19.47
CA PHE A 450 5.69 -12.74 -20.83
C PHE A 450 7.14 -12.24 -20.94
N PRO A 451 8.14 -13.06 -20.62
CA PRO A 451 9.53 -12.72 -20.85
C PRO A 451 9.78 -12.58 -22.34
N ARG A 452 10.56 -11.59 -22.74
CA ARG A 452 10.95 -11.48 -24.16
C ARG A 452 11.77 -12.69 -24.56
N ALA A 453 11.43 -13.31 -25.69
CA ALA A 453 12.29 -14.32 -26.31
C ALA A 453 13.56 -13.65 -26.84
N THR A 454 14.74 -14.20 -26.52
CA THR A 454 16.06 -13.65 -26.87
C THR A 454 16.29 -13.47 -28.35
N ASP A 455 15.57 -14.19 -29.21
CA ASP A 455 15.75 -14.23 -30.66
C ASP A 455 14.67 -13.45 -31.45
N SER A 456 13.69 -12.85 -30.79
CA SER A 456 12.66 -12.04 -31.43
C SER A 456 13.16 -10.60 -31.67
N GLY A 457 12.98 -10.07 -32.89
CA GLY A 457 13.23 -8.65 -33.20
C GLY A 457 12.50 -7.70 -32.21
N ALA A 458 12.79 -6.40 -32.30
CA ALA A 458 12.13 -5.43 -31.43
C ALA A 458 10.60 -5.53 -31.60
N VAL A 459 9.88 -5.90 -30.53
CA VAL A 459 8.41 -5.87 -30.49
C VAL A 459 8.02 -4.43 -30.21
N ASP A 460 7.16 -3.87 -31.05
CA ASP A 460 6.48 -2.62 -30.76
C ASP A 460 5.47 -2.89 -29.63
N GLN A 461 5.83 -2.51 -28.43
CA GLN A 461 5.04 -2.76 -27.23
C GLN A 461 3.68 -2.05 -27.26
N ASP A 462 3.63 -0.86 -27.87
CA ASP A 462 2.38 -0.09 -27.97
C ASP A 462 1.43 -0.75 -28.96
N ALA A 463 1.94 -1.21 -30.09
CA ALA A 463 1.16 -1.99 -31.06
C ALA A 463 0.66 -3.32 -30.47
N ALA A 464 1.49 -4.00 -29.66
CA ALA A 464 1.10 -5.24 -28.98
C ALA A 464 -0.03 -5.02 -27.95
N VAL A 465 0.06 -3.97 -27.14
CA VAL A 465 -0.99 -3.61 -26.17
C VAL A 465 -2.27 -3.16 -26.88
N ALA A 466 -2.16 -2.39 -27.97
CA ALA A 466 -3.31 -2.01 -28.78
C ALA A 466 -4.01 -3.23 -29.40
N ALA A 467 -3.25 -4.21 -29.91
CA ALA A 467 -3.81 -5.46 -30.43
C ALA A 467 -4.51 -6.28 -29.34
N MET A 468 -3.94 -6.34 -28.13
CA MET A 468 -4.57 -6.99 -27.00
C MET A 468 -5.88 -6.29 -26.62
N ARG A 469 -5.91 -4.96 -26.55
CA ARG A 469 -7.13 -4.17 -26.30
C ARG A 469 -8.22 -4.45 -27.34
N ASP A 470 -7.87 -4.44 -28.63
CA ASP A 470 -8.77 -4.78 -29.72
C ASP A 470 -9.28 -6.23 -29.63
N GLY A 471 -8.42 -7.17 -29.23
CA GLY A 471 -8.77 -8.56 -28.98
C GLY A 471 -9.81 -8.71 -27.89
N PHE A 472 -9.67 -8.00 -26.77
CA PHE A 472 -10.69 -7.97 -25.72
C PHE A 472 -12.00 -7.38 -26.20
N ALA A 473 -11.98 -6.23 -26.89
CA ALA A 473 -13.17 -5.59 -27.44
C ALA A 473 -13.96 -6.54 -28.37
N LYS A 474 -13.26 -7.27 -29.23
CA LYS A 474 -13.86 -8.25 -30.15
C LYS A 474 -14.39 -9.49 -29.43
N ALA A 475 -13.66 -10.03 -28.45
CA ALA A 475 -14.09 -11.18 -27.66
C ALA A 475 -15.34 -10.88 -26.83
N LEU A 476 -15.52 -9.64 -26.37
CA LEU A 476 -16.70 -9.21 -25.63
C LEU A 476 -17.98 -9.25 -26.47
N VAL A 477 -17.92 -9.36 -27.80
CA VAL A 477 -19.14 -9.50 -28.62
C VAL A 477 -19.78 -10.88 -28.43
N PRO A 478 -19.10 -12.02 -28.69
CA PRO A 478 -19.65 -13.33 -28.42
C PRO A 478 -19.75 -13.67 -26.91
N TYR A 479 -18.90 -13.10 -26.07
CA TYR A 479 -18.92 -13.21 -24.60
C TYR A 479 -19.62 -12.00 -23.96
N TYR A 480 -20.71 -11.48 -24.53
CA TYR A 480 -21.33 -10.22 -24.13
C TYR A 480 -21.69 -10.11 -22.64
N PRO A 481 -22.02 -11.19 -21.90
CA PRO A 481 -22.26 -11.06 -20.47
C PRO A 481 -21.03 -10.55 -19.69
N VAL A 482 -19.82 -10.82 -20.19
CA VAL A 482 -18.58 -10.36 -19.56
C VAL A 482 -18.43 -8.82 -19.62
N ALA A 483 -19.06 -8.18 -20.59
CA ALA A 483 -19.13 -6.72 -20.70
C ALA A 483 -20.19 -6.08 -19.79
N GLY A 484 -20.88 -6.89 -18.99
CA GLY A 484 -21.92 -6.45 -18.06
C GLY A 484 -21.42 -6.17 -16.65
N ARG A 485 -22.37 -6.17 -15.73
CA ARG A 485 -22.13 -5.99 -14.28
C ARG A 485 -22.87 -7.06 -13.48
N ILE A 486 -22.28 -7.42 -12.35
CA ILE A 486 -22.95 -8.28 -11.37
C ILE A 486 -23.93 -7.41 -10.59
N ALA A 487 -25.16 -7.87 -10.49
CA ALA A 487 -26.19 -7.26 -9.67
C ALA A 487 -26.82 -8.32 -8.77
N GLU A 488 -27.32 -7.92 -7.62
CA GLU A 488 -28.00 -8.83 -6.68
C GLU A 488 -29.36 -8.23 -6.27
N PRO A 489 -30.34 -8.23 -7.18
CA PRO A 489 -31.65 -7.63 -6.93
C PRO A 489 -32.41 -8.34 -5.79
N THR A 490 -32.12 -9.61 -5.59
CA THR A 490 -32.61 -10.39 -4.45
C THR A 490 -31.40 -10.94 -3.70
N PRO A 491 -31.28 -10.73 -2.37
CA PRO A 491 -30.16 -11.25 -1.59
C PRO A 491 -29.99 -12.78 -1.79
N GLY A 492 -28.79 -13.21 -2.15
CA GLY A 492 -28.46 -14.60 -2.44
C GLY A 492 -28.73 -15.04 -3.88
N ASP A 493 -29.33 -14.20 -4.72
CA ASP A 493 -29.66 -14.49 -6.11
C ASP A 493 -29.00 -13.50 -7.08
N PRO A 494 -27.68 -13.55 -7.27
CA PRO A 494 -26.98 -12.68 -8.18
C PRO A 494 -27.31 -12.99 -9.63
N VAL A 495 -27.27 -11.93 -10.45
CA VAL A 495 -27.49 -11.97 -11.89
C VAL A 495 -26.38 -11.20 -12.60
N VAL A 496 -26.29 -11.36 -13.92
CA VAL A 496 -25.45 -10.51 -14.76
C VAL A 496 -26.33 -9.57 -15.58
N ASP A 497 -26.25 -8.28 -15.29
CA ASP A 497 -26.87 -7.24 -16.12
C ASP A 497 -25.94 -6.96 -17.31
N CYS A 498 -26.43 -7.32 -18.51
CA CYS A 498 -25.72 -7.16 -19.77
C CYS A 498 -25.75 -5.68 -20.22
N THR A 499 -25.05 -4.83 -19.50
CA THR A 499 -24.99 -3.37 -19.75
C THR A 499 -24.23 -3.02 -21.02
N GLY A 500 -23.31 -3.89 -21.45
CA GLY A 500 -22.43 -3.62 -22.57
C GLY A 500 -21.38 -2.53 -22.33
N GLU A 501 -21.19 -2.09 -21.07
CA GLU A 501 -20.19 -1.07 -20.72
C GLU A 501 -18.76 -1.53 -21.00
N GLY A 502 -18.51 -2.83 -20.87
CA GLY A 502 -17.20 -3.40 -21.11
C GLY A 502 -16.37 -3.67 -19.85
N VAL A 503 -15.09 -3.91 -20.06
CA VAL A 503 -14.13 -4.27 -19.01
C VAL A 503 -13.14 -3.15 -18.76
N TRP A 504 -12.73 -2.96 -17.51
CA TRP A 504 -11.69 -1.98 -17.16
C TRP A 504 -10.32 -2.46 -17.61
N PHE A 505 -9.59 -1.60 -18.30
CA PHE A 505 -8.26 -1.86 -18.84
C PHE A 505 -7.30 -0.74 -18.45
N VAL A 506 -6.13 -1.12 -17.97
CA VAL A 506 -5.06 -0.20 -17.59
C VAL A 506 -3.82 -0.55 -18.39
N GLU A 507 -3.21 0.46 -18.99
CA GLU A 507 -1.86 0.35 -19.55
C GLU A 507 -0.86 0.89 -18.54
N ALA A 508 0.15 0.12 -18.25
CA ALA A 508 1.19 0.49 -17.33
C ALA A 508 2.58 0.29 -17.93
N ALA A 509 3.55 1.03 -17.45
CA ALA A 509 4.93 0.91 -17.82
C ALA A 509 5.81 0.86 -16.58
N ALA A 510 6.67 -0.15 -16.49
CA ALA A 510 7.72 -0.23 -15.50
C ALA A 510 8.99 0.43 -16.03
N SER A 511 9.69 1.18 -15.20
CA SER A 511 10.98 1.81 -15.53
C SER A 511 12.17 0.85 -15.46
N CYS A 512 11.91 -0.43 -15.20
CA CYS A 512 12.90 -1.49 -15.03
C CYS A 512 12.68 -2.64 -16.03
N ALA A 513 13.66 -3.51 -16.17
CA ALA A 513 13.51 -4.78 -16.89
C ALA A 513 12.85 -5.83 -15.96
N LEU A 514 12.23 -6.87 -16.56
CA LEU A 514 11.70 -8.00 -15.77
C LEU A 514 12.77 -8.69 -14.92
N ALA A 515 14.02 -8.72 -15.39
CA ALA A 515 15.13 -9.29 -14.63
C ALA A 515 15.43 -8.51 -13.34
N ASP A 516 15.27 -7.17 -13.35
CA ASP A 516 15.54 -6.30 -12.20
C ASP A 516 14.54 -6.52 -11.07
N VAL A 517 13.36 -7.00 -11.42
CA VAL A 517 12.29 -7.36 -10.48
C VAL A 517 12.11 -8.87 -10.34
N ASN A 518 13.22 -9.61 -10.54
CA ASN A 518 13.27 -11.06 -10.43
C ASN A 518 12.15 -11.76 -11.21
N TYR A 519 11.82 -11.26 -12.41
CA TYR A 519 10.73 -11.75 -13.26
C TYR A 519 9.39 -11.82 -12.54
N LEU A 520 9.15 -10.97 -11.54
CA LEU A 520 7.98 -10.95 -10.64
C LEU A 520 7.82 -12.26 -9.84
N GLU A 521 8.89 -13.03 -9.64
CA GLU A 521 8.88 -14.14 -8.70
C GLU A 521 8.80 -13.62 -7.26
N ARG A 522 8.25 -14.42 -6.38
CA ARG A 522 8.09 -14.02 -4.98
C ARG A 522 9.40 -14.11 -4.18
N PRO A 523 9.66 -13.17 -3.24
CA PRO A 523 8.78 -12.05 -2.88
C PRO A 523 8.71 -11.00 -4.00
N LEU A 524 7.51 -10.46 -4.25
CA LEU A 524 7.32 -9.42 -5.27
C LEU A 524 8.12 -8.17 -4.93
N LEU A 525 8.87 -7.67 -5.89
CA LEU A 525 9.60 -6.40 -5.79
C LEU A 525 8.78 -5.20 -6.29
N ILE A 526 7.68 -5.46 -7.01
CA ILE A 526 6.64 -4.48 -7.34
C ILE A 526 5.41 -4.86 -6.51
N PRO A 527 4.78 -3.93 -5.78
CA PRO A 527 3.54 -4.20 -5.06
C PRO A 527 2.45 -4.77 -5.99
N LYS A 528 1.67 -5.73 -5.51
CA LYS A 528 0.64 -6.35 -6.33
C LYS A 528 -0.42 -5.36 -6.82
N GLU A 529 -0.70 -4.34 -6.03
CA GLU A 529 -1.64 -3.27 -6.32
C GLU A 529 -1.23 -2.43 -7.54
N GLU A 530 0.08 -2.41 -7.86
CA GLU A 530 0.62 -1.77 -9.07
C GLU A 530 0.59 -2.69 -10.30
N LEU A 531 0.35 -3.98 -10.10
CA LEU A 531 0.30 -4.98 -11.17
C LEU A 531 -1.13 -5.35 -11.59
N LEU A 532 -2.14 -4.89 -10.83
CA LEU A 532 -3.57 -5.14 -11.07
C LEU A 532 -4.29 -3.83 -11.35
N ALA A 533 -5.25 -3.88 -12.27
CA ALA A 533 -6.06 -2.71 -12.61
C ALA A 533 -6.91 -2.26 -11.41
N SER A 534 -6.79 -0.99 -11.05
CA SER A 534 -7.65 -0.33 -10.07
C SER A 534 -8.67 0.54 -10.82
N PRO A 535 -9.96 0.18 -10.82
CA PRO A 535 -11.01 1.02 -11.40
C PRO A 535 -11.17 2.32 -10.59
N PRO A 536 -11.87 3.33 -11.13
CA PRO A 536 -12.17 4.56 -10.39
C PRO A 536 -12.85 4.29 -9.05
N PRO A 537 -12.61 5.12 -8.00
CA PRO A 537 -13.09 4.88 -6.64
C PRO A 537 -14.61 4.73 -6.47
N GLU A 538 -15.38 5.31 -7.40
CA GLU A 538 -16.85 5.22 -7.45
C GLU A 538 -17.35 3.87 -7.96
N VAL A 539 -16.50 3.04 -8.53
CA VAL A 539 -16.84 1.74 -9.10
C VAL A 539 -16.58 0.65 -8.06
N LYS A 540 -17.59 -0.11 -7.72
CA LYS A 540 -17.45 -1.24 -6.80
C LYS A 540 -16.82 -2.43 -7.49
N LEU A 541 -15.73 -2.93 -6.94
CA LEU A 541 -15.02 -4.10 -7.48
C LEU A 541 -15.89 -5.35 -7.51
N GLU A 542 -16.79 -5.51 -6.55
CA GLU A 542 -17.72 -6.63 -6.45
C GLU A 542 -18.75 -6.70 -7.58
N ASP A 543 -19.03 -5.56 -8.23
CA ASP A 543 -19.94 -5.48 -9.38
C ASP A 543 -19.23 -5.81 -10.70
N LEU A 544 -17.90 -5.89 -10.71
CA LEU A 544 -17.13 -6.13 -11.92
C LEU A 544 -16.94 -7.63 -12.21
N ILE A 545 -16.97 -7.97 -13.48
CA ILE A 545 -16.73 -9.35 -13.94
C ILE A 545 -15.27 -9.56 -14.27
N LEU A 546 -14.62 -8.57 -14.89
CA LEU A 546 -13.22 -8.66 -15.29
C LEU A 546 -12.54 -7.29 -15.28
N THR A 547 -11.31 -7.25 -14.83
CA THR A 547 -10.38 -6.13 -15.04
C THR A 547 -9.04 -6.65 -15.56
N VAL A 548 -8.36 -5.85 -16.35
CA VAL A 548 -7.09 -6.21 -17.00
C VAL A 548 -6.10 -5.05 -16.88
N GLN A 549 -4.87 -5.34 -16.49
CA GLN A 549 -3.76 -4.40 -16.59
C GLN A 549 -2.62 -5.02 -17.40
N VAL A 550 -2.06 -4.29 -18.35
CA VAL A 550 -0.87 -4.71 -19.07
C VAL A 550 0.29 -3.78 -18.71
N THR A 551 1.31 -4.35 -18.10
CA THR A 551 2.53 -3.62 -17.72
C THR A 551 3.64 -3.91 -18.70
N LYS A 552 4.19 -2.87 -19.33
CA LYS A 552 5.34 -2.92 -20.23
C LYS A 552 6.63 -2.79 -19.43
N PHE A 553 7.63 -3.62 -19.71
CA PHE A 553 8.97 -3.54 -19.10
C PHE A 553 10.01 -3.06 -20.10
N THR A 554 11.06 -2.39 -19.65
CA THR A 554 12.12 -1.81 -20.51
C THR A 554 12.84 -2.85 -21.36
N CYS A 555 12.86 -4.11 -20.92
CA CYS A 555 13.44 -5.22 -21.70
C CYS A 555 12.56 -5.69 -22.89
N GLY A 556 11.38 -5.09 -23.10
CA GLY A 556 10.41 -5.53 -24.09
C GLY A 556 9.49 -6.67 -23.66
N GLY A 557 9.60 -7.13 -22.42
CA GLY A 557 8.66 -8.08 -21.83
C GLY A 557 7.39 -7.42 -21.31
N PHE A 558 6.37 -8.24 -20.96
CA PHE A 558 5.07 -7.80 -20.43
C PHE A 558 4.68 -8.57 -19.19
N ALA A 559 3.80 -7.96 -18.40
CA ALA A 559 2.99 -8.66 -17.43
C ALA A 559 1.51 -8.28 -17.62
N ALA A 560 0.63 -9.28 -17.66
CA ALA A 560 -0.81 -9.07 -17.69
C ALA A 560 -1.41 -9.46 -16.34
N GLY A 561 -1.81 -8.46 -15.58
CA GLY A 561 -2.53 -8.63 -14.33
C GLY A 561 -4.03 -8.73 -14.60
N ILE A 562 -4.66 -9.78 -14.14
CA ILE A 562 -6.05 -10.11 -14.40
C ILE A 562 -6.78 -10.31 -13.07
N CYS A 563 -7.90 -9.64 -12.91
CA CYS A 563 -8.84 -9.89 -11.83
C CYS A 563 -10.19 -10.27 -12.44
N PHE A 564 -10.74 -11.42 -12.06
CA PHE A 564 -12.07 -11.83 -12.52
C PHE A 564 -12.95 -12.30 -11.37
N SER A 565 -14.27 -12.15 -11.55
CA SER A 565 -15.26 -12.66 -10.61
C SER A 565 -15.49 -14.15 -10.81
N HIS A 566 -15.24 -14.95 -9.77
CA HIS A 566 -15.51 -16.38 -9.81
C HIS A 566 -17.01 -16.72 -9.89
N LEU A 567 -17.90 -15.74 -9.63
CA LEU A 567 -19.35 -15.90 -9.88
C LEU A 567 -19.66 -16.23 -11.35
N VAL A 568 -18.86 -15.70 -12.27
CA VAL A 568 -19.12 -15.83 -13.72
C VAL A 568 -18.27 -16.92 -14.38
N PHE A 569 -17.07 -17.16 -13.88
CA PHE A 569 -16.13 -18.11 -14.44
C PHE A 569 -15.58 -19.08 -13.40
N ASP A 570 -15.42 -20.34 -13.75
CA ASP A 570 -14.36 -21.14 -13.15
C ASP A 570 -13.02 -20.89 -13.87
N GLY A 571 -11.94 -21.50 -13.39
CA GLY A 571 -10.63 -21.31 -14.01
C GLY A 571 -10.59 -21.66 -15.51
N GLN A 572 -11.26 -22.73 -15.93
CA GLN A 572 -11.33 -23.13 -17.34
C GLN A 572 -12.14 -22.13 -18.17
N GLY A 573 -13.27 -21.64 -17.62
CA GLY A 573 -14.09 -20.61 -18.29
C GLY A 573 -13.35 -19.31 -18.47
N ALA A 574 -12.61 -18.86 -17.47
CA ALA A 574 -11.78 -17.67 -17.56
C ALA A 574 -10.64 -17.86 -18.61
N ALA A 575 -9.97 -19.01 -18.58
CA ALA A 575 -8.92 -19.32 -19.57
C ALA A 575 -9.49 -19.38 -21.00
N GLN A 576 -10.68 -19.94 -21.18
CA GLN A 576 -11.38 -19.97 -22.48
C GLN A 576 -11.66 -18.55 -22.99
N PHE A 577 -12.15 -17.65 -22.15
CA PHE A 577 -12.37 -16.26 -22.52
C PHE A 577 -11.06 -15.54 -22.90
N LEU A 578 -10.02 -15.67 -22.07
CA LEU A 578 -8.72 -15.05 -22.34
C LEU A 578 -8.07 -15.58 -23.61
N LYS A 579 -8.23 -16.89 -23.88
CA LYS A 579 -7.78 -17.50 -25.15
C LYS A 579 -8.54 -16.90 -26.34
N ALA A 580 -9.85 -16.72 -26.21
CA ALA A 580 -10.64 -16.05 -27.25
C ALA A 580 -10.16 -14.62 -27.49
N ALA A 581 -9.88 -13.85 -26.42
CA ALA A 581 -9.30 -12.50 -26.54
C ALA A 581 -7.94 -12.52 -27.26
N GLY A 582 -7.09 -13.50 -26.96
CA GLY A 582 -5.81 -13.68 -27.63
C GLY A 582 -5.95 -14.07 -29.11
N GLU A 583 -6.88 -14.95 -29.44
CA GLU A 583 -7.19 -15.32 -30.83
C GLU A 583 -7.67 -14.13 -31.65
N MET A 584 -8.55 -13.30 -31.05
CA MET A 584 -9.03 -12.07 -31.67
C MET A 584 -7.93 -11.01 -31.81
N ALA A 585 -7.00 -10.90 -30.84
CA ALA A 585 -5.86 -10.01 -30.91
C ALA A 585 -4.92 -10.38 -32.10
N ARG A 586 -4.81 -11.66 -32.39
CA ARG A 586 -4.05 -12.18 -33.54
C ARG A 586 -4.83 -12.15 -34.86
N GLY A 587 -6.01 -11.53 -34.88
CA GLY A 587 -6.82 -11.32 -36.10
C GLY A 587 -7.71 -12.50 -36.50
N GLN A 588 -7.93 -13.48 -35.62
CA GLN A 588 -8.91 -14.53 -35.91
C GLN A 588 -10.33 -13.93 -35.99
N PRO A 589 -11.17 -14.37 -36.95
CA PRO A 589 -12.48 -13.80 -37.15
C PRO A 589 -13.53 -14.21 -36.11
N ALA A 590 -13.26 -15.30 -35.40
CA ALA A 590 -14.15 -15.83 -34.34
C ALA A 590 -13.30 -16.66 -33.33
N PRO A 591 -13.75 -16.81 -32.08
CA PRO A 591 -13.09 -17.72 -31.14
C PRO A 591 -13.09 -19.16 -31.67
N SER A 592 -12.02 -19.90 -31.42
CA SER A 592 -11.92 -21.32 -31.78
C SER A 592 -12.96 -22.18 -31.06
N VAL A 593 -13.44 -21.73 -29.89
CA VAL A 593 -14.50 -22.34 -29.11
C VAL A 593 -15.63 -21.33 -28.98
N ALA A 594 -16.82 -21.67 -29.52
CA ALA A 594 -18.00 -20.81 -29.39
C ALA A 594 -18.48 -20.77 -27.92
N PRO A 595 -18.65 -19.57 -27.29
CA PRO A 595 -19.09 -19.50 -25.90
C PRO A 595 -20.56 -19.98 -25.74
N VAL A 596 -20.79 -20.69 -24.64
CA VAL A 596 -22.12 -21.17 -24.22
C VAL A 596 -22.41 -20.59 -22.83
N TRP A 597 -23.50 -19.83 -22.71
CA TRP A 597 -23.98 -19.32 -21.42
C TRP A 597 -24.83 -20.33 -20.68
N ASP A 598 -25.97 -20.69 -21.19
CA ASP A 598 -26.97 -21.72 -20.82
C ASP A 598 -27.00 -22.15 -19.33
N ARG A 599 -26.85 -21.14 -18.41
CA ARG A 599 -26.86 -21.36 -16.97
C ARG A 599 -28.17 -21.96 -16.45
N GLU A 600 -29.25 -21.61 -17.09
CA GLU A 600 -30.61 -22.10 -16.77
C GLU A 600 -30.79 -23.59 -17.08
N ALA A 601 -29.96 -24.19 -17.94
CA ALA A 601 -29.98 -25.62 -18.19
C ALA A 601 -29.52 -26.46 -17.00
N ILE A 602 -28.69 -25.86 -16.09
CA ILE A 602 -28.25 -26.54 -14.88
C ILE A 602 -29.37 -26.52 -13.84
N PRO A 603 -29.83 -27.70 -13.34
CA PRO A 603 -30.88 -27.79 -12.35
C PRO A 603 -30.61 -26.92 -11.12
N ASP A 604 -31.62 -26.23 -10.63
CA ASP A 604 -31.56 -25.41 -9.40
C ASP A 604 -32.64 -25.90 -8.40
N PRO A 605 -32.52 -27.10 -7.85
CA PRO A 605 -33.46 -27.57 -6.85
C PRO A 605 -33.32 -26.80 -5.54
N PRO A 606 -34.34 -26.75 -4.69
CA PRO A 606 -34.27 -26.14 -3.39
C PRO A 606 -33.07 -26.67 -2.59
N LYS A 607 -32.24 -25.77 -2.11
CA LYS A 607 -31.10 -26.08 -1.21
C LYS A 607 -31.51 -25.86 0.23
N LEU A 608 -30.82 -26.51 1.15
CA LEU A 608 -31.00 -26.26 2.57
C LEU A 608 -30.74 -24.79 2.90
N PRO A 609 -31.57 -24.19 3.78
CA PRO A 609 -31.33 -22.85 4.23
C PRO A 609 -29.90 -22.72 4.80
N ARG A 610 -29.15 -21.75 4.35
CA ARG A 610 -27.86 -21.46 4.95
C ARG A 610 -28.06 -21.01 6.39
N GLY A 611 -27.27 -21.55 7.29
CA GLY A 611 -27.14 -21.03 8.67
C GLY A 611 -26.61 -19.58 8.67
N PRO A 612 -26.56 -18.93 9.81
CA PRO A 612 -25.90 -17.63 9.92
C PRO A 612 -24.48 -17.72 9.35
N PRO A 613 -23.98 -16.66 8.69
CA PRO A 613 -22.62 -16.68 8.16
C PRO A 613 -21.66 -17.10 9.25
N PRO A 614 -20.75 -18.06 8.97
CA PRO A 614 -19.77 -18.50 9.97
C PRO A 614 -18.90 -17.33 10.41
N SER A 615 -18.57 -17.27 11.70
CA SER A 615 -17.52 -16.37 12.18
C SER A 615 -16.19 -16.90 11.67
N PHE A 616 -15.49 -16.10 10.85
CA PHE A 616 -14.18 -16.48 10.33
C PHE A 616 -13.08 -16.06 11.29
N THR A 617 -12.15 -16.97 11.57
CA THR A 617 -10.87 -16.62 12.18
C THR A 617 -9.89 -16.32 11.06
N ALA A 618 -9.26 -15.16 11.10
CA ALA A 618 -8.17 -14.83 10.18
C ALA A 618 -6.87 -15.46 10.70
N PHE A 619 -6.14 -16.11 9.82
CA PHE A 619 -4.83 -16.73 10.10
C PHE A 619 -3.71 -15.90 9.47
N SER A 620 -2.51 -15.98 10.05
CA SER A 620 -1.30 -15.31 9.51
C SER A 620 -0.47 -16.32 8.70
N PHE A 621 -1.00 -16.74 7.56
CA PHE A 621 -0.30 -17.69 6.69
C PHE A 621 0.93 -17.09 6.03
N VAL A 622 2.06 -17.81 6.10
CA VAL A 622 3.27 -17.47 5.35
C VAL A 622 3.11 -17.85 3.89
N THR A 623 3.48 -16.95 2.99
CA THR A 623 3.53 -17.25 1.56
C THR A 623 4.86 -17.92 1.23
N GLN A 624 4.82 -19.15 0.73
CA GLN A 624 5.98 -19.90 0.30
C GLN A 624 5.80 -20.42 -1.13
N VAL A 625 6.92 -20.64 -1.83
CA VAL A 625 6.93 -21.30 -3.14
C VAL A 625 7.82 -22.53 -3.04
N ALA A 626 7.31 -23.66 -3.49
CA ALA A 626 8.08 -24.90 -3.58
C ALA A 626 7.85 -25.58 -4.93
N GLU A 627 8.72 -26.50 -5.29
CA GLU A 627 8.60 -27.26 -6.53
C GLU A 627 8.71 -28.75 -6.23
N ILE A 628 7.83 -29.52 -6.85
CA ILE A 628 7.89 -31.00 -6.79
C ILE A 628 8.41 -31.51 -8.12
N SER A 629 9.54 -32.21 -8.07
CA SER A 629 10.23 -32.66 -9.29
C SER A 629 9.45 -33.76 -10.04
N PRO A 630 9.63 -33.88 -11.37
CA PRO A 630 9.04 -34.99 -12.14
C PRO A 630 9.45 -36.36 -11.61
N GLU A 631 10.69 -36.47 -11.13
CA GLU A 631 11.26 -37.71 -10.57
C GLU A 631 10.55 -38.11 -9.29
N SER A 632 10.30 -37.17 -8.39
CA SER A 632 9.53 -37.41 -7.17
C SER A 632 8.09 -37.80 -7.45
N ILE A 633 7.47 -37.11 -8.43
CA ILE A 633 6.11 -37.45 -8.85
C ILE A 633 6.05 -38.87 -9.43
N ALA A 634 7.02 -39.26 -10.26
CA ALA A 634 7.10 -40.60 -10.83
C ALA A 634 7.28 -41.67 -9.73
N ARG A 635 8.21 -41.43 -8.81
CA ARG A 635 8.45 -42.31 -7.69
C ARG A 635 7.18 -42.58 -6.87
N ILE A 636 6.43 -41.52 -6.51
CA ILE A 636 5.19 -41.67 -5.73
C ILE A 636 4.14 -42.47 -6.52
N LYS A 637 4.05 -42.24 -7.82
CA LYS A 637 3.13 -43.00 -8.68
C LYS A 637 3.49 -44.51 -8.76
N ASP A 638 4.79 -44.78 -8.83
CA ASP A 638 5.30 -46.19 -8.86
C ASP A 638 5.08 -46.87 -7.50
N GLU A 639 5.40 -46.18 -6.39
CA GLU A 639 5.11 -46.69 -5.02
C GLU A 639 3.62 -47.03 -4.82
N PHE A 640 2.73 -46.13 -5.33
CA PHE A 640 1.29 -46.41 -5.28
C PHE A 640 0.89 -47.61 -6.13
N LYS A 641 1.45 -47.69 -7.35
CA LYS A 641 1.19 -48.79 -8.25
C LYS A 641 1.66 -50.12 -7.68
N ASP A 642 2.86 -50.15 -7.06
CA ASP A 642 3.42 -51.34 -6.46
C ASP A 642 2.62 -51.78 -5.23
N ALA A 643 2.09 -50.86 -4.45
CA ALA A 643 1.30 -51.15 -3.26
C ALA A 643 -0.13 -51.61 -3.56
N THR A 644 -0.74 -51.11 -4.67
CA THR A 644 -2.17 -51.27 -4.93
C THR A 644 -2.51 -51.98 -6.26
N GLY A 645 -1.54 -52.09 -7.15
CA GLY A 645 -1.77 -52.51 -8.56
C GLY A 645 -2.46 -51.46 -9.44
N GLN A 646 -2.76 -50.28 -8.94
CA GLN A 646 -3.51 -49.22 -9.63
C GLN A 646 -2.60 -48.03 -9.96
N THR A 647 -3.00 -47.19 -10.91
CA THR A 647 -2.29 -45.94 -11.25
C THR A 647 -2.97 -44.76 -10.61
N CYS A 648 -2.22 -43.72 -10.28
CA CYS A 648 -2.73 -42.42 -9.81
C CYS A 648 -2.31 -41.26 -10.69
N SER A 649 -3.03 -40.14 -10.62
CA SER A 649 -2.73 -38.93 -11.36
C SER A 649 -1.58 -38.13 -10.71
N THR A 650 -1.02 -37.18 -11.48
CA THR A 650 -0.06 -36.21 -10.89
C THR A 650 -0.69 -35.40 -9.77
N PHE A 651 -1.95 -35.02 -9.91
CA PHE A 651 -2.70 -34.32 -8.85
C PHE A 651 -2.75 -35.16 -7.56
N ASP A 652 -3.08 -36.44 -7.65
CA ASP A 652 -3.16 -37.35 -6.47
C ASP A 652 -1.81 -37.43 -5.77
N ALA A 653 -0.73 -37.65 -6.54
CA ALA A 653 0.61 -37.77 -6.00
C ALA A 653 1.07 -36.50 -5.27
N VAL A 654 0.93 -35.33 -5.93
CA VAL A 654 1.35 -34.05 -5.36
C VAL A 654 0.48 -33.65 -4.15
N THR A 655 -0.84 -33.86 -4.24
CA THR A 655 -1.75 -33.52 -3.14
C THR A 655 -1.52 -34.42 -1.91
N ALA A 656 -1.20 -35.69 -2.10
CA ALA A 656 -0.81 -36.55 -1.00
C ALA A 656 0.44 -36.07 -0.27
N VAL A 657 1.45 -35.60 -1.01
CA VAL A 657 2.66 -34.99 -0.43
C VAL A 657 2.30 -33.76 0.39
N VAL A 658 1.56 -32.81 -0.21
CA VAL A 658 1.19 -31.56 0.46
C VAL A 658 0.40 -31.81 1.74
N PHE A 659 -0.61 -32.70 1.68
CA PHE A 659 -1.47 -32.98 2.82
C PHE A 659 -0.70 -33.66 3.95
N LYS A 660 0.18 -34.62 3.62
CA LYS A 660 1.02 -35.30 4.60
C LYS A 660 2.05 -34.36 5.22
N CYS A 661 2.81 -33.64 4.41
CA CYS A 661 3.82 -32.67 4.90
C CYS A 661 3.18 -31.63 5.84
N ARG A 662 2.00 -31.12 5.49
CA ARG A 662 1.28 -30.20 6.34
C ARG A 662 0.82 -30.86 7.67
N ALA A 663 0.31 -32.07 7.63
CA ALA A 663 -0.08 -32.77 8.85
C ALA A 663 1.11 -33.05 9.79
N LEU A 664 2.32 -33.23 9.22
CA LEU A 664 3.56 -33.38 10.00
C LEU A 664 4.01 -32.07 10.63
N ALA A 665 3.85 -30.95 9.93
CA ALA A 665 4.39 -29.65 10.32
C ALA A 665 3.44 -28.79 11.17
N ALA A 666 2.12 -28.94 11.03
CA ALA A 666 1.13 -28.04 11.61
C ALA A 666 0.96 -28.11 13.13
N GLY A 667 1.64 -29.01 13.83
CA GLY A 667 1.63 -29.09 15.29
C GLY A 667 0.26 -29.41 15.92
N LEU A 668 -0.69 -29.94 15.16
CA LEU A 668 -2.04 -30.24 15.65
C LEU A 668 -2.06 -31.46 16.58
N PRO A 669 -2.94 -31.49 17.61
CA PRO A 669 -3.14 -32.64 18.49
C PRO A 669 -3.47 -33.90 17.70
N ASP A 670 -3.20 -35.08 18.28
CA ASP A 670 -3.40 -36.38 17.66
C ASP A 670 -4.84 -36.64 17.23
N ASP A 671 -5.80 -36.19 18.03
CA ASP A 671 -7.24 -36.33 17.84
C ASP A 671 -7.87 -35.21 17.03
N ALA A 672 -7.12 -34.16 16.74
CA ALA A 672 -7.62 -33.02 15.93
C ALA A 672 -7.93 -33.46 14.51
N GLU A 673 -9.06 -33.01 13.98
CA GLU A 673 -9.42 -33.28 12.59
C GLU A 673 -8.56 -32.46 11.64
N VAL A 674 -7.98 -33.10 10.65
CA VAL A 674 -7.33 -32.47 9.50
C VAL A 674 -8.16 -32.77 8.26
N ARG A 675 -8.41 -31.70 7.50
CA ARG A 675 -9.28 -31.75 6.32
C ARG A 675 -8.53 -31.31 5.09
N LEU A 676 -8.74 -32.03 4.02
CA LEU A 676 -8.31 -31.67 2.68
C LEU A 676 -9.56 -31.39 1.84
N GLY A 677 -9.64 -30.21 1.25
CA GLY A 677 -10.65 -29.85 0.27
C GLY A 677 -10.02 -29.57 -1.09
N PHE A 678 -10.63 -30.01 -2.18
CA PHE A 678 -10.24 -29.62 -3.52
C PHE A 678 -11.42 -29.49 -4.46
N ALA A 679 -11.31 -28.58 -5.44
CA ALA A 679 -12.31 -28.37 -6.46
C ALA A 679 -12.15 -29.43 -7.56
N ALA A 680 -13.16 -30.25 -7.77
CA ALA A 680 -13.22 -31.22 -8.86
C ALA A 680 -14.09 -30.69 -9.99
N SER A 681 -13.64 -30.85 -11.26
CA SER A 681 -14.45 -30.49 -12.43
C SER A 681 -15.62 -31.46 -12.63
N THR A 682 -16.80 -30.93 -12.75
CA THR A 682 -18.05 -31.68 -13.03
C THR A 682 -18.51 -31.56 -14.48
N ARG A 683 -17.67 -30.96 -15.38
CA ARG A 683 -18.05 -30.76 -16.80
C ARG A 683 -18.49 -32.06 -17.47
N HIS A 684 -17.78 -33.18 -17.22
CA HIS A 684 -18.14 -34.48 -17.76
C HIS A 684 -19.49 -35.03 -17.23
N LEU A 685 -19.96 -34.57 -16.07
CA LEU A 685 -21.25 -34.96 -15.48
C LEU A 685 -22.41 -34.10 -16.02
N LEU A 686 -22.10 -32.96 -16.63
CA LEU A 686 -23.08 -32.05 -17.24
C LEU A 686 -23.26 -32.31 -18.74
N GLN A 687 -22.61 -33.36 -19.29
CA GLN A 687 -22.89 -33.82 -20.66
C GLN A 687 -24.36 -34.28 -20.76
N GLY A 688 -25.07 -33.75 -21.78
CA GLY A 688 -26.50 -33.99 -21.95
C GLY A 688 -27.42 -33.08 -21.11
N VAL A 689 -26.87 -32.30 -20.18
CA VAL A 689 -27.57 -31.19 -19.50
C VAL A 689 -27.32 -29.90 -20.26
N LEU A 690 -26.07 -29.62 -20.55
CA LEU A 690 -25.64 -28.45 -21.33
C LEU A 690 -25.63 -28.79 -22.84
N PRO A 691 -25.98 -27.82 -23.72
CA PRO A 691 -25.92 -28.03 -25.19
C PRO A 691 -24.50 -28.37 -25.67
N SER A 692 -23.49 -27.76 -25.06
CA SER A 692 -22.08 -28.08 -25.25
C SER A 692 -21.31 -27.78 -23.97
N VAL A 693 -20.59 -28.73 -23.45
CA VAL A 693 -19.73 -28.56 -22.29
C VAL A 693 -18.42 -27.88 -22.67
N ASP A 694 -17.95 -28.04 -23.90
CA ASP A 694 -16.67 -27.45 -24.37
C ASP A 694 -16.72 -25.92 -24.47
N GLY A 695 -17.86 -25.34 -24.79
CA GLY A 695 -18.08 -23.91 -24.89
C GLY A 695 -18.61 -23.26 -23.62
N TYR A 696 -19.05 -24.05 -22.65
CA TYR A 696 -19.60 -23.53 -21.39
C TYR A 696 -18.51 -22.95 -20.50
N TYR A 697 -18.61 -21.66 -20.23
CA TYR A 697 -17.59 -20.94 -19.46
C TYR A 697 -18.00 -20.56 -18.01
N GLY A 698 -19.12 -21.12 -17.53
CA GLY A 698 -19.56 -21.00 -16.15
C GLY A 698 -18.89 -22.00 -15.22
N ASN A 699 -19.24 -21.90 -13.94
CA ASN A 699 -18.73 -22.82 -12.94
C ASN A 699 -19.21 -24.25 -13.14
N CYS A 700 -18.26 -25.16 -13.21
CA CYS A 700 -18.47 -26.61 -13.22
C CYS A 700 -17.55 -27.22 -12.17
N VAL A 701 -17.63 -26.76 -10.95
CA VAL A 701 -16.79 -27.21 -9.85
C VAL A 701 -17.62 -27.76 -8.69
N TYR A 702 -17.11 -28.80 -8.06
CA TYR A 702 -17.72 -29.39 -6.89
C TYR A 702 -16.65 -29.67 -5.84
N PRO A 703 -16.86 -29.31 -4.57
CA PRO A 703 -15.87 -29.54 -3.52
C PRO A 703 -15.85 -31.03 -3.15
N VAL A 704 -14.67 -31.60 -3.20
CA VAL A 704 -14.38 -32.95 -2.66
C VAL A 704 -13.62 -32.78 -1.38
N GLY A 705 -14.11 -33.34 -0.30
CA GLY A 705 -13.54 -33.26 1.05
C GLY A 705 -13.08 -34.59 1.58
N ILE A 706 -11.99 -34.57 2.35
CA ILE A 706 -11.47 -35.72 3.10
C ILE A 706 -11.22 -35.24 4.52
N THR A 707 -11.71 -35.99 5.49
CA THR A 707 -11.47 -35.73 6.91
C THR A 707 -10.80 -36.93 7.55
N ARG A 708 -9.71 -36.73 8.29
CA ARG A 708 -8.99 -37.72 9.08
C ARG A 708 -8.49 -37.08 10.36
N THR A 709 -8.06 -37.84 11.32
CA THR A 709 -7.35 -37.30 12.49
C THR A 709 -5.89 -37.00 12.14
N SER A 710 -5.32 -35.99 12.79
CA SER A 710 -3.92 -35.58 12.62
C SER A 710 -2.96 -36.76 12.79
N LYS A 711 -3.18 -37.62 13.79
CA LYS A 711 -2.37 -38.84 14.02
C LYS A 711 -2.41 -39.77 12.81
N VAL A 712 -3.59 -40.10 12.32
CA VAL A 712 -3.76 -41.02 11.17
C VAL A 712 -3.03 -40.44 9.94
N MET A 713 -3.12 -39.14 9.69
CA MET A 713 -2.43 -38.54 8.54
C MET A 713 -0.91 -38.55 8.70
N ARG A 714 -0.40 -38.30 9.91
CA ARG A 714 1.06 -38.34 10.15
C ARG A 714 1.65 -39.75 10.05
N GLU A 715 0.89 -40.79 10.39
CA GLU A 715 1.34 -42.17 10.34
C GLU A 715 1.15 -42.83 8.98
N ALA A 716 0.15 -42.36 8.17
CA ALA A 716 -0.14 -42.94 6.86
C ALA A 716 1.05 -42.86 5.90
N SER A 717 1.27 -43.85 5.08
CA SER A 717 2.17 -43.83 3.93
C SER A 717 1.56 -42.99 2.79
N LEU A 718 2.39 -42.51 1.86
CA LEU A 718 1.88 -41.78 0.68
C LEU A 718 0.88 -42.61 -0.17
N PRO A 719 1.13 -43.92 -0.44
CA PRO A 719 0.13 -44.73 -1.11
C PRO A 719 -1.23 -44.80 -0.40
N GLU A 720 -1.24 -44.83 0.93
CA GLU A 720 -2.50 -44.81 1.71
C GLU A 720 -3.23 -43.48 1.59
N VAL A 721 -2.49 -42.36 1.60
CA VAL A 721 -3.09 -41.02 1.39
C VAL A 721 -3.68 -40.90 -0.02
N VAL A 722 -2.96 -41.38 -1.04
CA VAL A 722 -3.45 -41.40 -2.43
C VAL A 722 -4.72 -42.29 -2.54
N ALA A 723 -4.77 -43.44 -1.88
CA ALA A 723 -5.94 -44.31 -1.89
C ALA A 723 -7.20 -43.61 -1.34
N VAL A 724 -7.06 -42.93 -0.19
CA VAL A 724 -8.16 -42.14 0.41
C VAL A 724 -8.65 -41.03 -0.53
N MET A 725 -7.74 -40.37 -1.23
CA MET A 725 -8.11 -39.31 -2.18
C MET A 725 -8.88 -39.86 -3.39
N ARG A 726 -8.46 -41.01 -3.88
CA ARG A 726 -9.15 -41.68 -5.00
C ARG A 726 -10.54 -42.14 -4.61
N GLU A 727 -10.71 -42.73 -3.43
CA GLU A 727 -12.01 -43.10 -2.87
C GLU A 727 -12.96 -41.87 -2.83
N ALA A 728 -12.48 -40.73 -2.35
CA ALA A 728 -13.27 -39.50 -2.34
C ALA A 728 -13.65 -39.00 -3.74
N LYS A 729 -12.73 -39.12 -4.72
CA LYS A 729 -13.03 -38.79 -6.12
C LYS A 729 -14.01 -39.76 -6.76
N GLU A 730 -13.96 -41.02 -6.47
CA GLU A 730 -14.92 -42.03 -6.99
C GLU A 730 -16.33 -41.74 -6.50
N ALA A 731 -16.49 -41.18 -5.29
CA ALA A 731 -17.79 -40.77 -4.77
C ALA A 731 -18.36 -39.50 -5.44
N LEU A 732 -17.56 -38.74 -6.15
CA LEU A 732 -17.93 -37.43 -6.74
C LEU A 732 -19.22 -37.48 -7.57
N THR A 733 -19.34 -38.49 -8.46
CA THR A 733 -20.50 -38.60 -9.36
C THR A 733 -21.81 -38.78 -8.57
N VAL A 734 -21.78 -39.60 -7.54
CA VAL A 734 -22.95 -39.86 -6.68
C VAL A 734 -23.31 -38.60 -5.90
N LEU A 735 -22.33 -38.01 -5.23
CA LEU A 735 -22.52 -36.86 -4.37
C LEU A 735 -22.99 -35.62 -5.17
N PHE A 736 -22.40 -35.37 -6.33
CA PHE A 736 -22.81 -34.26 -7.20
C PHE A 736 -24.23 -34.45 -7.73
N ASN A 737 -24.58 -35.63 -8.21
CA ASN A 737 -25.93 -35.92 -8.71
C ASN A 737 -26.99 -35.84 -7.60
N ASP A 738 -26.66 -36.29 -6.38
CA ASP A 738 -27.54 -36.16 -5.23
C ASP A 738 -27.74 -34.69 -4.85
N TRP A 739 -26.66 -33.90 -4.80
CA TRP A 739 -26.73 -32.45 -4.57
C TRP A 739 -27.57 -31.73 -5.63
N MET A 740 -27.39 -32.07 -6.90
CA MET A 740 -28.15 -31.52 -8.03
C MET A 740 -29.66 -31.81 -7.96
N ARG A 741 -30.06 -32.90 -7.26
CA ARG A 741 -31.45 -33.23 -7.01
C ARG A 741 -32.04 -32.65 -5.73
N GLY A 742 -31.23 -31.91 -4.96
CA GLY A 742 -31.62 -31.37 -3.66
C GLY A 742 -31.67 -32.42 -2.55
N GLY A 743 -31.08 -33.63 -2.78
CA GLY A 743 -31.08 -34.72 -1.83
C GLY A 743 -29.99 -34.69 -0.77
N ALA A 744 -28.98 -33.85 -0.92
CA ALA A 744 -27.88 -33.75 0.05
C ALA A 744 -28.38 -33.21 1.39
N GLY A 745 -28.22 -34.00 2.45
CA GLY A 745 -28.56 -33.58 3.81
C GLY A 745 -27.72 -32.43 4.35
N ASP A 746 -26.49 -32.22 3.80
CA ASP A 746 -25.56 -31.16 4.14
C ASP A 746 -25.22 -30.32 2.91
N ASP A 747 -24.96 -29.06 3.10
CA ASP A 747 -24.42 -28.20 2.04
C ASP A 747 -22.94 -28.52 1.83
N HIS A 748 -22.65 -29.36 0.85
CA HIS A 748 -21.27 -29.81 0.54
C HIS A 748 -20.34 -28.65 0.14
N TYR A 749 -20.88 -27.48 -0.23
CA TYR A 749 -20.08 -26.27 -0.49
C TYR A 749 -19.73 -25.51 0.79
N ASN A 750 -20.25 -25.93 1.93
CA ASN A 750 -19.94 -25.35 3.24
C ASN A 750 -18.81 -26.12 3.93
N VAL A 751 -17.57 -25.93 3.48
CA VAL A 751 -16.39 -26.56 4.07
C VAL A 751 -16.01 -25.81 5.34
N PRO A 752 -15.71 -26.48 6.48
CA PRO A 752 -15.20 -25.79 7.66
C PRO A 752 -13.92 -25.01 7.36
N LEU A 753 -13.92 -23.72 7.70
CA LEU A 753 -12.79 -22.81 7.48
C LEU A 753 -12.03 -22.62 8.80
N ASP A 754 -11.21 -23.59 9.15
CA ASP A 754 -10.35 -23.61 10.33
C ASP A 754 -8.90 -23.95 9.95
N TYR A 755 -7.99 -23.84 10.92
CA TYR A 755 -6.57 -24.15 10.69
C TYR A 755 -6.33 -25.64 10.33
N GLY A 756 -7.22 -26.55 10.69
CA GLY A 756 -7.15 -27.97 10.32
C GLY A 756 -7.45 -28.22 8.84
N THR A 757 -8.13 -27.29 8.17
CA THR A 757 -8.54 -27.43 6.77
C THR A 757 -7.48 -26.86 5.83
N VAL A 758 -7.15 -27.60 4.76
CA VAL A 758 -6.35 -27.12 3.64
C VAL A 758 -7.11 -27.31 2.33
N THR A 759 -7.13 -26.27 1.50
CA THR A 759 -7.76 -26.33 0.18
C THR A 759 -6.69 -26.36 -0.91
N VAL A 760 -6.94 -27.14 -1.96
CA VAL A 760 -6.03 -27.31 -3.09
C VAL A 760 -6.74 -26.99 -4.39
N SER A 761 -6.13 -26.16 -5.23
CA SER A 761 -6.58 -25.85 -6.58
C SER A 761 -5.47 -26.11 -7.59
N ASP A 762 -5.76 -26.85 -8.64
CA ASP A 762 -4.78 -27.15 -9.70
C ASP A 762 -4.98 -26.24 -10.91
N TRP A 763 -4.10 -25.27 -11.07
CA TRP A 763 -4.07 -24.34 -12.21
C TRP A 763 -3.06 -24.74 -13.27
N SER A 764 -2.29 -25.79 -13.06
CA SER A 764 -1.25 -26.21 -13.99
C SER A 764 -1.78 -26.62 -15.37
N ARG A 765 -3.09 -26.94 -15.45
CA ARG A 765 -3.78 -27.43 -16.67
C ARG A 765 -5.05 -26.68 -17.03
N VAL A 766 -5.30 -25.54 -16.41
CA VAL A 766 -6.53 -24.76 -16.62
C VAL A 766 -6.53 -24.05 -17.97
N GLY A 767 -5.36 -23.76 -18.54
CA GLY A 767 -5.23 -23.12 -19.85
C GLY A 767 -4.64 -21.69 -19.81
N PHE A 768 -4.39 -21.11 -18.65
CA PHE A 768 -3.82 -19.76 -18.55
C PHE A 768 -2.43 -19.63 -19.15
N ASN A 769 -1.64 -20.70 -19.19
CA ASN A 769 -0.31 -20.73 -19.82
C ASN A 769 -0.33 -20.88 -21.34
N GLU A 770 -1.50 -21.02 -21.94
CA GLU A 770 -1.70 -21.23 -23.38
C GLU A 770 -2.36 -20.02 -24.05
N VAL A 771 -2.45 -18.90 -23.32
CA VAL A 771 -3.02 -17.65 -23.84
C VAL A 771 -1.94 -16.84 -24.53
N ASP A 772 -2.10 -16.61 -25.82
CA ASP A 772 -1.22 -15.78 -26.63
C ASP A 772 -1.97 -14.57 -27.18
N TYR A 773 -1.59 -13.38 -26.79
CA TYR A 773 -2.18 -12.11 -27.25
C TYR A 773 -1.50 -11.53 -28.50
N GLY A 774 -0.58 -12.27 -29.14
CA GLY A 774 0.18 -11.84 -30.31
C GLY A 774 1.67 -11.59 -30.02
N PHE A 775 2.09 -11.81 -28.77
CA PHE A 775 3.50 -11.71 -28.37
C PHE A 775 4.02 -13.00 -27.71
N GLY A 776 3.34 -14.13 -27.97
CA GLY A 776 3.70 -15.46 -27.47
C GLY A 776 2.91 -15.87 -26.23
N GLU A 777 3.12 -17.10 -25.79
CA GLU A 777 2.55 -17.64 -24.56
C GLU A 777 3.29 -17.10 -23.34
N PRO A 778 2.63 -16.98 -22.16
CA PRO A 778 3.30 -16.59 -20.94
C PRO A 778 4.36 -17.61 -20.51
N GLY A 779 5.50 -17.12 -20.08
CA GLY A 779 6.57 -17.96 -19.54
C GLY A 779 6.13 -18.65 -18.24
N TYR A 780 5.28 -18.00 -17.48
CA TYR A 780 4.59 -18.58 -16.31
C TYR A 780 3.41 -17.74 -15.86
N VAL A 781 2.59 -18.33 -14.98
CA VAL A 781 1.40 -17.71 -14.40
C VAL A 781 1.41 -17.97 -12.88
N PHE A 782 1.00 -16.99 -12.08
CA PHE A 782 0.83 -17.19 -10.65
C PHE A 782 -0.27 -16.29 -10.08
N THR A 783 -0.79 -16.68 -8.91
CA THR A 783 -1.90 -15.99 -8.24
C THR A 783 -1.43 -14.88 -7.31
N LEU A 784 -2.28 -13.85 -7.15
CA LEU A 784 -2.06 -12.70 -6.27
C LEU A 784 -3.09 -12.60 -5.12
N ASN A 785 -3.83 -13.66 -4.83
CA ASN A 785 -4.88 -13.69 -3.79
C ASN A 785 -4.31 -13.77 -2.36
N ASP A 786 -3.34 -12.91 -2.03
CA ASP A 786 -2.65 -12.91 -0.72
C ASP A 786 -3.53 -12.44 0.46
N HIS A 787 -4.70 -11.89 0.18
CA HIS A 787 -5.63 -11.39 1.19
C HIS A 787 -6.57 -12.47 1.76
N VAL A 788 -6.65 -13.65 1.15
CA VAL A 788 -7.51 -14.74 1.62
C VAL A 788 -6.83 -15.46 2.79
N ASN A 789 -7.12 -15.03 4.01
CA ASN A 789 -6.50 -15.52 5.25
C ASN A 789 -7.43 -16.41 6.11
N ILE A 790 -8.57 -16.82 5.59
CA ILE A 790 -9.58 -17.58 6.35
C ILE A 790 -9.44 -19.09 6.23
N VAL A 791 -8.67 -19.55 5.26
CA VAL A 791 -8.43 -20.99 5.02
C VAL A 791 -7.04 -21.19 4.43
N ALA A 792 -6.37 -22.24 4.89
CA ALA A 792 -5.10 -22.65 4.31
C ALA A 792 -5.29 -23.07 2.85
N SER A 793 -4.48 -22.58 1.95
CA SER A 793 -4.61 -22.81 0.50
C SER A 793 -3.30 -23.18 -0.17
N VAL A 794 -3.40 -24.05 -1.17
CA VAL A 794 -2.28 -24.44 -2.03
C VAL A 794 -2.73 -24.43 -3.47
N ILE A 795 -1.99 -23.73 -4.32
CA ILE A 795 -2.28 -23.63 -5.76
C ILE A 795 -1.14 -24.27 -6.55
N TYR A 796 -1.50 -25.19 -7.44
CA TYR A 796 -0.55 -25.85 -8.34
C TYR A 796 -0.43 -25.08 -9.63
N LEU A 797 0.81 -24.83 -10.05
CA LEU A 797 1.15 -24.04 -11.23
C LEU A 797 2.16 -24.82 -12.10
N LYS A 798 2.28 -24.43 -13.36
CA LYS A 798 3.44 -24.81 -14.16
C LYS A 798 4.65 -23.99 -13.67
N PRO A 799 5.80 -24.61 -13.42
CA PRO A 799 7.01 -23.85 -13.12
C PRO A 799 7.51 -23.11 -14.37
N PRO A 800 8.21 -21.95 -14.21
CA PRO A 800 8.83 -21.27 -15.35
C PRO A 800 9.92 -22.14 -16.00
N ALA A 801 10.00 -22.07 -17.33
CA ALA A 801 11.06 -22.75 -18.05
C ALA A 801 12.47 -22.27 -17.59
N PRO A 802 13.49 -23.14 -17.51
CA PRO A 802 13.52 -24.54 -17.94
C PRO A 802 13.04 -25.57 -16.90
N LYS A 803 12.56 -25.11 -15.75
CA LYS A 803 12.10 -26.00 -14.67
C LYS A 803 10.92 -26.87 -15.12
N ARG A 804 10.81 -28.06 -14.53
CA ARG A 804 9.76 -29.04 -14.82
C ARG A 804 9.14 -29.54 -13.52
N GLY A 805 7.99 -30.20 -13.60
CA GLY A 805 7.26 -30.69 -12.45
C GLY A 805 6.05 -29.83 -12.10
N ILE A 806 5.77 -29.67 -10.84
CA ILE A 806 4.66 -28.84 -10.33
C ILE A 806 5.23 -27.79 -9.38
N ARG A 807 4.94 -26.52 -9.65
CA ARG A 807 5.18 -25.43 -8.72
C ARG A 807 4.00 -25.29 -7.78
N LEU A 808 4.29 -25.12 -6.50
CA LEU A 808 3.31 -24.92 -5.43
C LEU A 808 3.37 -23.48 -4.94
N MET A 809 2.24 -22.77 -4.98
CA MET A 809 2.01 -21.55 -4.21
C MET A 809 1.35 -21.96 -2.90
N LEU A 810 2.04 -21.76 -1.80
CA LEU A 810 1.69 -22.26 -0.49
C LEU A 810 1.33 -21.11 0.45
N ARG A 811 0.13 -21.16 1.00
CA ARG A 811 -0.35 -20.30 2.10
C ARG A 811 -1.15 -21.17 3.05
N CYS A 812 -0.47 -22.10 3.70
CA CYS A 812 -1.16 -23.17 4.43
C CYS A 812 -0.58 -23.44 5.82
N VAL A 813 0.45 -22.71 6.24
CA VAL A 813 1.00 -22.75 7.59
C VAL A 813 1.33 -21.36 8.09
N GLU A 814 1.27 -21.15 9.40
CA GLU A 814 1.72 -19.93 10.06
C GLU A 814 3.23 -19.97 10.32
N GLU A 815 3.83 -18.83 10.64
CA GLU A 815 5.29 -18.66 10.83
C GLU A 815 5.94 -19.73 11.71
N PRO A 816 5.38 -20.12 12.87
CA PRO A 816 5.99 -21.15 13.70
C PRO A 816 6.16 -22.53 13.04
N HIS A 817 5.36 -22.82 12.02
CA HIS A 817 5.33 -24.08 11.31
C HIS A 817 6.00 -24.04 9.93
N ALA A 818 6.39 -22.85 9.46
CA ALA A 818 6.84 -22.61 8.10
C ALA A 818 8.14 -23.36 7.76
N ALA A 819 9.12 -23.34 8.66
CA ALA A 819 10.39 -24.02 8.47
C ALA A 819 10.20 -25.55 8.42
N ALA A 820 9.47 -26.11 9.37
CA ALA A 820 9.19 -27.56 9.41
C ALA A 820 8.44 -28.03 8.16
N PHE A 821 7.51 -27.22 7.65
CA PHE A 821 6.77 -27.54 6.44
C PHE A 821 7.67 -27.49 5.19
N ALA A 822 8.54 -26.50 5.09
CA ALA A 822 9.50 -26.38 4.01
C ALA A 822 10.48 -27.57 4.00
N ASP A 823 10.98 -28.00 5.16
CA ASP A 823 11.88 -29.14 5.30
C ASP A 823 11.21 -30.46 4.87
N GLU A 824 9.94 -30.63 5.20
CA GLU A 824 9.18 -31.82 4.77
C GLU A 824 8.99 -31.83 3.25
N LEU A 825 8.64 -30.69 2.64
CA LEU A 825 8.46 -30.57 1.19
C LEU A 825 9.78 -30.72 0.41
N ALA A 826 10.89 -30.23 0.95
CA ALA A 826 12.21 -30.33 0.32
C ALA A 826 12.66 -31.77 0.02
N LYS A 827 12.07 -32.77 0.70
CA LYS A 827 12.32 -34.21 0.42
C LYS A 827 11.77 -34.65 -0.94
N PHE A 828 10.97 -33.80 -1.59
CA PHE A 828 10.29 -34.08 -2.86
C PHE A 828 10.65 -33.07 -3.97
N ALA A 829 11.55 -32.12 -3.69
CA ALA A 829 12.00 -31.10 -4.64
C ALA A 829 12.82 -31.66 -5.81
#